data_eee8a16d784e77e2b333ce0bdf2977c6
#
_entry.id   eee8a16d784e77e2b333ce0bdf2977c6
#
_cell.length_a   1.000
_cell.length_b   1.000
_cell.length_c   1.000
_cell.angle_alpha   90.00
_cell.angle_beta   90.00
_cell.angle_gamma   90.00
#
_symmetry.space_group_name_H-M   'P 1'
#
loop_
_entity.id
_entity.type
_entity.pdbx_description
1 polymer ?
#
loop_
_entity_poly.entity_id
_entity_poly.type
_entity_poly.pdbx_seq_one_letter_code
_entity_poly.pdbx_strand_id
1 'polypeptide(L)'
;MRFGRMAWMLVLCAGAAVTQAQAQSCDVKGWKAIAGVSVTTSRSGVEVVWPGEHGQQNRARFALRDGQPVVEELAAKKAGGAWIVLGKNLEPDFQVTTGRRRISTTELDILKHLNKDTPEAEEEYKWNVFWDAPLEIPGHDSHLVGPGRTPDEVKRATVSYNARSCQIESDGDRVSVVFNGLALGIFSGDLEFTAYKGSNLLRQEAVAKTDAKDVAYIYKAGLKGFAIGENTKLEWRDDAQLWQQYAFGGDVNEQPVDLEARNRLEILDAGAGSLAIFPEPHKFFFARENEVNLGYVYYRKDSENSFSLGVMQPEHGTGYAPWGVSDEVWKRRVHVARSQIYNYALYNAPPGTLQHMPVYYYLSAEGARPTQPQVMAYTHDDAYKPVPGFKTVTGHFHLDFNEMIRDRGTSDFMPTWVPVFRGLGINIVYLADFHDDSDLADPGPKRFAEQKLYFEGARKMSDKDFLVIPAEEVNTYLGGHWYLMLPKPVYFSHASPRPGNQTFEENDPTYGHVYHLGSVEDVENFINREQGILWVAHPRTKSSAMYPDVYKDQDFFLSDRFIGGSWESLPVDQSQERLCEVRCFGVNDDMSNWAPKPKFMLAEGDTYMKAPSDETYPMLAINYLKLDKVPGYNESWAPVVEGIRSGNFFGTTGEILFHKWGIDGAGAKSVYTASIEYTFPLEFAELVWSDGAKVDRKIIRLTDTEPFGTKTFRIPFDARGKKWVRFDVWDAAGNGAWLQPVTPK
;
A
#
# COMPACT_ATOMS: atom_id res chain seq x y z
N MET A 1 -59.47 -74.25 -28.54
CA MET A 1 -60.25 -73.43 -27.56
C MET A 1 -59.50 -72.09 -27.34
N ARG A 2 -60.17 -71.05 -27.69
CA ARG A 2 -59.60 -69.69 -27.67
C ARG A 2 -59.79 -69.07 -26.27
N PHE A 3 -58.77 -68.38 -25.80
CA PHE A 3 -58.96 -67.34 -24.78
C PHE A 3 -58.14 -66.09 -25.22
N GLY A 4 -58.89 -65.02 -25.44
CA GLY A 4 -58.34 -63.67 -25.75
C GLY A 4 -57.92 -62.98 -24.47
N ARG A 5 -56.84 -62.22 -24.56
CA ARG A 5 -56.38 -61.24 -23.52
C ARG A 5 -56.58 -59.82 -24.06
N MET A 6 -57.39 -59.10 -23.34
CA MET A 6 -57.64 -57.67 -23.51
C MET A 6 -56.53 -56.87 -22.83
N ALA A 7 -55.77 -56.09 -23.62
CA ALA A 7 -54.75 -55.20 -23.09
C ALA A 7 -55.37 -53.85 -22.70
N TRP A 8 -55.14 -53.46 -21.49
CA TRP A 8 -55.47 -52.13 -20.98
C TRP A 8 -54.27 -51.22 -21.20
N MET A 9 -54.46 -50.11 -21.98
CA MET A 9 -53.50 -49.04 -22.15
C MET A 9 -53.69 -48.04 -21.06
N LEU A 10 -52.72 -47.92 -20.13
CA LEU A 10 -52.59 -46.86 -19.16
C LEU A 10 -51.88 -45.67 -19.80
N VAL A 11 -52.61 -44.57 -19.98
CA VAL A 11 -52.03 -43.29 -20.40
C VAL A 11 -51.48 -42.62 -19.15
N LEU A 12 -50.16 -42.57 -19.03
CA LEU A 12 -49.47 -41.74 -18.05
C LEU A 12 -49.38 -40.32 -18.56
N CYS A 13 -50.19 -39.44 -18.00
CA CYS A 13 -49.99 -37.96 -18.12
C CYS A 13 -48.79 -37.58 -17.25
N ALA A 14 -47.64 -37.39 -17.86
CA ALA A 14 -46.50 -36.71 -17.21
C ALA A 14 -46.83 -35.23 -17.11
N GLY A 15 -47.28 -34.80 -15.94
CA GLY A 15 -47.34 -33.38 -15.62
C GLY A 15 -45.94 -32.82 -15.48
N ALA A 16 -45.48 -32.03 -16.44
CA ALA A 16 -44.29 -31.21 -16.28
C ALA A 16 -44.58 -30.15 -15.20
N ALA A 17 -44.04 -30.37 -14.02
CA ALA A 17 -44.00 -29.31 -13.00
C ALA A 17 -42.99 -28.27 -13.50
N VAL A 18 -43.51 -27.21 -14.08
CA VAL A 18 -42.78 -25.97 -14.30
C VAL A 18 -42.50 -25.39 -12.89
N THR A 19 -41.33 -25.67 -12.36
CA THR A 19 -40.82 -24.95 -11.20
C THR A 19 -40.66 -23.51 -11.64
N GLN A 20 -41.61 -22.67 -11.34
CA GLN A 20 -41.39 -21.23 -11.37
C GLN A 20 -40.28 -20.92 -10.39
N ALA A 21 -39.13 -20.56 -10.92
CA ALA A 21 -38.05 -19.96 -10.11
C ALA A 21 -38.67 -18.73 -9.42
N GLN A 22 -38.87 -18.82 -8.11
CA GLN A 22 -39.31 -17.68 -7.32
C GLN A 22 -38.17 -16.64 -7.40
N ALA A 23 -38.49 -15.51 -8.01
CA ALA A 23 -37.62 -14.33 -7.96
C ALA A 23 -37.40 -13.99 -6.45
N GLN A 24 -36.16 -14.12 -6.02
CA GLN A 24 -35.79 -13.89 -4.63
C GLN A 24 -35.61 -12.39 -4.40
N SER A 25 -36.45 -11.82 -3.53
CA SER A 25 -36.27 -10.45 -3.02
C SER A 25 -35.04 -10.41 -2.09
N CYS A 26 -34.32 -9.28 -2.08
CA CYS A 26 -33.23 -9.05 -1.14
C CYS A 26 -33.76 -9.03 0.31
N ASP A 27 -33.05 -9.68 1.23
CA ASP A 27 -33.33 -9.61 2.67
C ASP A 27 -32.87 -8.25 3.23
N VAL A 28 -33.80 -7.55 3.88
CA VAL A 28 -33.56 -6.20 4.44
C VAL A 28 -33.43 -6.20 5.96
N LYS A 29 -33.30 -7.37 6.61
CA LYS A 29 -33.22 -7.44 8.07
C LYS A 29 -31.99 -6.73 8.65
N GLY A 30 -30.87 -6.65 7.88
CA GLY A 30 -29.66 -5.92 8.26
C GLY A 30 -29.75 -4.42 8.00
N TRP A 31 -30.78 -3.96 7.27
CA TRP A 31 -30.96 -2.56 6.94
C TRP A 31 -31.53 -1.75 8.10
N LYS A 32 -30.84 -0.69 8.46
CA LYS A 32 -31.30 0.38 9.35
C LYS A 32 -31.33 1.68 8.55
N ALA A 33 -32.41 2.44 8.65
CA ALA A 33 -32.59 3.66 7.85
C ALA A 33 -31.48 4.68 8.15
N ILE A 34 -30.86 5.17 7.09
CA ILE A 34 -29.84 6.23 7.12
C ILE A 34 -30.49 7.49 6.55
N ALA A 35 -30.36 8.63 7.25
CA ALA A 35 -30.95 9.88 6.82
C ALA A 35 -30.43 10.31 5.44
N GLY A 36 -31.35 10.56 4.49
CA GLY A 36 -31.02 10.94 3.12
C GLY A 36 -30.71 9.77 2.18
N VAL A 37 -30.57 8.54 2.68
CA VAL A 37 -30.41 7.33 1.87
C VAL A 37 -31.73 6.61 1.74
N SER A 38 -32.11 6.22 0.52
CA SER A 38 -33.28 5.39 0.30
C SER A 38 -32.91 4.03 -0.29
N VAL A 39 -33.52 2.99 0.23
CA VAL A 39 -33.43 1.63 -0.25
C VAL A 39 -34.83 1.14 -0.61
N THR A 40 -35.01 0.74 -1.87
CA THR A 40 -36.27 0.23 -2.38
C THR A 40 -36.06 -1.16 -2.97
N THR A 41 -36.77 -2.14 -2.45
CA THR A 41 -36.69 -3.51 -2.96
C THR A 41 -37.84 -3.81 -3.92
N SER A 42 -37.53 -4.63 -4.92
CA SER A 42 -38.52 -5.20 -5.88
C SER A 42 -38.45 -6.73 -5.83
N ARG A 43 -39.27 -7.40 -6.64
CA ARG A 43 -39.24 -8.87 -6.72
C ARG A 43 -37.90 -9.46 -7.18
N SER A 44 -37.13 -8.69 -7.96
CA SER A 44 -35.91 -9.16 -8.63
C SER A 44 -34.66 -8.36 -8.27
N GLY A 45 -34.79 -7.31 -7.43
CA GLY A 45 -33.61 -6.46 -7.18
C GLY A 45 -33.82 -5.39 -6.12
N VAL A 46 -32.85 -4.53 -5.99
CA VAL A 46 -32.79 -3.42 -5.03
C VAL A 46 -32.31 -2.15 -5.72
N GLU A 47 -32.91 -1.04 -5.37
CA GLU A 47 -32.43 0.32 -5.73
C GLU A 47 -31.90 0.99 -4.46
N VAL A 48 -30.70 1.52 -4.53
CA VAL A 48 -30.06 2.36 -3.51
C VAL A 48 -29.88 3.75 -4.09
N VAL A 49 -30.39 4.78 -3.39
CA VAL A 49 -30.16 6.20 -3.72
C VAL A 49 -29.55 6.88 -2.52
N TRP A 50 -28.45 7.57 -2.73
CA TRP A 50 -27.72 8.25 -1.65
C TRP A 50 -27.25 9.64 -2.05
N PRO A 51 -27.14 10.58 -1.09
CA PRO A 51 -26.57 11.90 -1.34
C PRO A 51 -25.05 11.74 -1.59
N GLY A 52 -24.59 12.41 -2.63
CA GLY A 52 -23.18 12.52 -2.98
C GLY A 52 -22.61 13.89 -2.63
N GLU A 53 -21.41 14.15 -3.10
CA GLU A 53 -20.68 15.39 -2.97
C GLU A 53 -21.35 16.53 -3.76
N HIS A 54 -21.11 17.77 -3.38
CA HIS A 54 -21.57 18.98 -4.08
C HIS A 54 -23.07 19.03 -4.37
N GLY A 55 -23.90 18.37 -3.55
CA GLY A 55 -25.34 18.30 -3.71
C GLY A 55 -25.81 17.34 -4.82
N GLN A 56 -24.93 16.51 -5.35
CA GLN A 56 -25.27 15.44 -6.26
C GLN A 56 -26.08 14.35 -5.54
N GLN A 57 -26.85 13.59 -6.29
CA GLN A 57 -27.43 12.33 -5.86
C GLN A 57 -26.97 11.20 -6.77
N ASN A 58 -26.68 10.06 -6.16
CA ASN A 58 -26.26 8.85 -6.83
C ASN A 58 -27.33 7.77 -6.71
N ARG A 59 -27.37 6.88 -7.70
CA ARG A 59 -28.27 5.74 -7.70
C ARG A 59 -27.57 4.51 -8.27
N ALA A 60 -27.71 3.39 -7.57
CA ALA A 60 -27.36 2.07 -8.07
C ALA A 60 -28.57 1.14 -7.98
N ARG A 61 -28.80 0.38 -9.04
CA ARG A 61 -29.81 -0.68 -9.07
C ARG A 61 -29.13 -2.01 -9.29
N PHE A 62 -29.47 -2.95 -8.45
CA PHE A 62 -28.90 -4.30 -8.48
C PHE A 62 -30.01 -5.33 -8.64
N ALA A 63 -29.74 -6.40 -9.37
CA ALA A 63 -30.65 -7.51 -9.55
C ALA A 63 -29.92 -8.85 -9.43
N LEU A 64 -30.69 -9.88 -9.18
CA LEU A 64 -30.23 -11.27 -9.26
C LEU A 64 -30.98 -11.95 -10.41
N ARG A 65 -30.26 -12.36 -11.45
CA ARG A 65 -30.80 -13.02 -12.65
C ARG A 65 -30.18 -14.41 -12.80
N ASP A 66 -30.96 -15.44 -12.60
CA ASP A 66 -30.50 -16.85 -12.71
C ASP A 66 -29.21 -17.14 -11.89
N GLY A 67 -29.14 -16.58 -10.69
CA GLY A 67 -27.98 -16.73 -9.82
C GLY A 67 -26.80 -15.78 -10.13
N GLN A 68 -26.95 -14.92 -11.12
CA GLN A 68 -25.94 -13.93 -11.49
C GLN A 68 -26.30 -12.54 -10.92
N PRO A 69 -25.46 -11.93 -10.10
CA PRO A 69 -25.59 -10.52 -9.74
C PRO A 69 -25.42 -9.62 -10.97
N VAL A 70 -26.29 -8.64 -11.12
CA VAL A 70 -26.26 -7.66 -12.22
C VAL A 70 -26.40 -6.26 -11.64
N VAL A 71 -25.55 -5.34 -12.07
CA VAL A 71 -25.73 -3.91 -11.87
C VAL A 71 -26.66 -3.40 -12.98
N GLU A 72 -27.98 -3.34 -12.70
CA GLU A 72 -28.97 -2.93 -13.69
C GLU A 72 -28.79 -1.49 -14.15
N GLU A 73 -28.35 -0.61 -13.22
CA GLU A 73 -28.10 0.78 -13.55
C GLU A 73 -27.18 1.45 -12.54
N LEU A 74 -26.21 2.21 -13.02
CA LEU A 74 -25.48 3.24 -12.28
C LEU A 74 -25.89 4.60 -12.84
N ALA A 75 -26.26 5.56 -11.99
CA ALA A 75 -26.69 6.87 -12.42
C ALA A 75 -26.34 7.95 -11.39
N ALA A 76 -26.11 9.17 -11.88
CA ALA A 76 -25.90 10.36 -11.07
C ALA A 76 -26.81 11.49 -11.53
N LYS A 77 -27.12 12.46 -10.67
CA LYS A 77 -27.80 13.68 -11.03
C LYS A 77 -27.36 14.86 -10.19
N LYS A 78 -27.29 16.04 -10.79
CA LYS A 78 -27.16 17.31 -10.06
C LYS A 78 -28.46 17.64 -9.31
N ALA A 79 -28.37 18.48 -8.30
CA ALA A 79 -29.53 18.97 -7.56
C ALA A 79 -30.57 19.52 -8.51
N GLY A 80 -31.82 19.00 -8.41
CA GLY A 80 -32.93 19.39 -9.29
C GLY A 80 -32.83 18.92 -10.75
N GLY A 81 -31.77 18.21 -11.14
CA GLY A 81 -31.54 17.70 -12.48
C GLY A 81 -32.23 16.34 -12.75
N ALA A 82 -32.20 15.91 -14.02
CA ALA A 82 -32.58 14.56 -14.43
C ALA A 82 -31.45 13.56 -14.12
N TRP A 83 -31.79 12.28 -13.97
CA TRP A 83 -30.83 11.19 -13.85
C TRP A 83 -30.03 11.01 -15.15
N ILE A 84 -28.73 11.00 -15.03
CA ILE A 84 -27.76 10.67 -16.08
C ILE A 84 -27.35 9.25 -15.84
N VAL A 85 -27.53 8.39 -16.82
CA VAL A 85 -27.16 6.98 -16.73
C VAL A 85 -25.69 6.82 -17.16
N LEU A 86 -24.89 6.20 -16.31
CA LEU A 86 -23.47 5.97 -16.50
C LEU A 86 -23.16 4.54 -16.98
N GLY A 87 -24.04 3.59 -16.65
CA GLY A 87 -23.94 2.21 -17.10
C GLY A 87 -25.23 1.44 -16.86
N LYS A 88 -25.51 0.43 -17.69
CA LYS A 88 -26.70 -0.43 -17.60
C LYS A 88 -26.37 -1.89 -17.86
N ASN A 89 -27.03 -2.78 -17.10
CA ASN A 89 -26.92 -4.23 -17.26
C ASN A 89 -25.46 -4.72 -17.22
N LEU A 90 -24.69 -4.19 -16.27
CA LEU A 90 -23.30 -4.52 -16.11
C LEU A 90 -23.14 -5.77 -15.24
N GLU A 91 -22.16 -6.58 -15.55
CA GLU A 91 -21.83 -7.77 -14.79
C GLU A 91 -20.54 -7.53 -13.99
N PRO A 92 -20.54 -7.81 -12.68
CA PRO A 92 -19.31 -7.79 -11.87
C PRO A 92 -18.31 -8.80 -12.40
N ASP A 93 -17.08 -8.35 -12.68
CA ASP A 93 -16.02 -9.16 -13.23
C ASP A 93 -14.83 -9.20 -12.27
N PHE A 94 -14.39 -10.42 -11.94
CA PHE A 94 -13.20 -10.67 -11.15
C PHE A 94 -12.39 -11.78 -11.76
N GLN A 95 -11.08 -11.68 -11.64
CA GLN A 95 -10.15 -12.73 -11.96
C GLN A 95 -9.07 -12.79 -10.90
N VAL A 96 -8.67 -13.97 -10.49
CA VAL A 96 -7.47 -14.20 -9.69
C VAL A 96 -6.44 -14.98 -10.46
N THR A 97 -5.19 -14.66 -10.24
CA THR A 97 -4.06 -15.47 -10.62
C THR A 97 -3.35 -15.88 -9.34
N THR A 98 -3.23 -17.18 -9.11
CA THR A 98 -2.68 -17.75 -7.88
C THR A 98 -1.42 -18.55 -8.17
N GLY A 99 -0.50 -18.55 -7.21
CA GLY A 99 0.70 -19.38 -7.22
C GLY A 99 1.04 -19.82 -5.81
N ARG A 100 2.10 -20.60 -5.67
CA ARG A 100 2.54 -21.10 -4.37
C ARG A 100 3.31 -20.02 -3.62
N ARG A 101 2.88 -19.70 -2.37
CA ARG A 101 3.66 -18.93 -1.42
C ARG A 101 4.81 -19.78 -0.87
N ARG A 102 6.01 -19.22 -0.86
CA ARG A 102 7.21 -19.82 -0.27
C ARG A 102 8.07 -18.74 0.34
N ILE A 103 8.95 -19.14 1.23
CA ILE A 103 9.94 -18.23 1.81
C ILE A 103 10.89 -17.75 0.71
N SER A 104 11.34 -16.50 0.78
CA SER A 104 12.35 -15.98 -0.14
C SER A 104 13.73 -16.56 0.17
N THR A 105 14.60 -16.60 -0.85
CA THR A 105 15.99 -17.04 -0.67
C THR A 105 16.72 -16.16 0.33
N THR A 106 16.51 -14.85 0.27
CA THR A 106 17.14 -13.88 1.17
C THR A 106 16.77 -14.15 2.63
N GLU A 107 15.50 -14.37 2.93
CA GLU A 107 15.06 -14.68 4.31
C GLU A 107 15.59 -16.04 4.77
N LEU A 108 15.56 -17.06 3.90
CA LEU A 108 16.08 -18.39 4.20
C LEU A 108 17.59 -18.35 4.49
N ASP A 109 18.35 -17.53 3.79
CA ASP A 109 19.78 -17.38 4.03
C ASP A 109 20.07 -16.72 5.38
N ILE A 110 19.25 -15.76 5.81
CA ILE A 110 19.34 -15.21 7.18
C ILE A 110 19.01 -16.27 8.23
N LEU A 111 17.95 -17.06 8.03
CA LEU A 111 17.62 -18.17 8.96
C LEU A 111 18.77 -19.15 9.07
N LYS A 112 19.39 -19.56 7.96
CA LYS A 112 20.57 -20.45 7.95
C LYS A 112 21.77 -19.81 8.64
N HIS A 113 22.08 -18.53 8.36
CA HIS A 113 23.17 -17.81 8.99
C HIS A 113 23.02 -17.80 10.52
N LEU A 114 21.80 -17.66 11.00
CA LEU A 114 21.48 -17.67 12.43
C LEU A 114 21.28 -19.08 13.02
N ASN A 115 21.41 -20.16 12.24
CA ASN A 115 21.08 -21.53 12.61
C ASN A 115 19.64 -21.68 13.14
N LYS A 116 18.69 -21.02 12.48
CA LYS A 116 17.24 -20.99 12.78
C LYS A 116 16.37 -21.52 11.63
N ASP A 117 16.96 -22.14 10.62
CA ASP A 117 16.29 -22.70 9.44
C ASP A 117 15.53 -24.01 9.77
N THR A 118 14.52 -23.88 10.62
CA THR A 118 13.61 -24.98 10.95
C THR A 118 12.35 -24.94 10.09
N PRO A 119 11.67 -26.08 9.88
CA PRO A 119 10.42 -26.11 9.12
C PRO A 119 9.35 -25.15 9.69
N GLU A 120 9.32 -24.96 11.01
CA GLU A 120 8.40 -24.07 11.68
C GLU A 120 8.74 -22.58 11.38
N ALA A 121 10.03 -22.24 11.37
CA ALA A 121 10.47 -20.89 11.02
C ALA A 121 10.23 -20.60 9.54
N GLU A 122 10.50 -21.55 8.64
CA GLU A 122 10.18 -21.39 7.22
C GLU A 122 8.67 -21.22 6.99
N GLU A 123 7.84 -21.98 7.72
CA GLU A 123 6.38 -21.85 7.66
C GLU A 123 5.88 -20.49 8.15
N GLU A 124 6.50 -19.93 9.18
CA GLU A 124 6.18 -18.59 9.71
C GLU A 124 6.65 -17.49 8.75
N TYR A 125 7.92 -17.53 8.36
CA TYR A 125 8.54 -16.46 7.57
C TYR A 125 8.05 -16.40 6.12
N LYS A 126 7.56 -17.48 5.53
CA LYS A 126 6.97 -17.43 4.19
C LYS A 126 5.82 -16.43 4.06
N TRP A 127 5.15 -16.08 5.17
CA TRP A 127 4.09 -15.07 5.20
C TRP A 127 4.63 -13.65 5.37
N ASN A 128 5.91 -13.50 5.71
CA ASN A 128 6.59 -12.22 5.83
C ASN A 128 7.30 -11.81 4.54
N VAL A 129 7.31 -12.64 3.53
CA VAL A 129 7.97 -12.37 2.25
C VAL A 129 7.46 -11.08 1.64
N PHE A 130 8.39 -10.19 1.35
CA PHE A 130 8.14 -8.94 0.65
C PHE A 130 8.45 -9.10 -0.85
N TRP A 131 9.60 -9.65 -1.17
CA TRP A 131 9.99 -9.94 -2.55
C TRP A 131 9.68 -11.37 -2.92
N ASP A 132 9.09 -11.54 -4.08
CA ASP A 132 8.85 -12.85 -4.68
C ASP A 132 9.05 -12.73 -6.20
N ALA A 133 9.14 -13.84 -6.88
CA ALA A 133 9.08 -13.83 -8.34
C ALA A 133 7.65 -13.50 -8.79
N PRO A 134 7.46 -12.79 -9.90
CA PRO A 134 6.16 -12.68 -10.56
C PRO A 134 5.55 -14.07 -10.73
N LEU A 135 4.23 -14.16 -10.79
CA LEU A 135 3.54 -15.43 -10.97
C LEU A 135 3.96 -16.11 -12.28
N GLU A 136 4.27 -15.31 -13.29
CA GLU A 136 4.79 -15.82 -14.56
C GLU A 136 5.94 -14.96 -15.09
N ILE A 137 7.07 -15.60 -15.41
CA ILE A 137 8.20 -14.96 -16.08
C ILE A 137 8.52 -15.79 -17.32
N PRO A 138 8.13 -15.34 -18.52
CA PRO A 138 8.42 -16.06 -19.75
C PRO A 138 9.93 -16.24 -19.97
N GLY A 139 10.40 -17.47 -20.02
CA GLY A 139 11.76 -17.81 -20.41
C GLY A 139 12.87 -17.57 -19.37
N HIS A 140 12.54 -17.38 -18.11
CA HIS A 140 13.52 -17.16 -17.03
C HIS A 140 13.37 -18.10 -15.84
N ASP A 141 14.51 -18.68 -15.42
CA ASP A 141 14.68 -19.26 -14.09
C ASP A 141 15.15 -18.16 -13.13
N SER A 142 14.41 -17.91 -12.05
CA SER A 142 14.80 -16.90 -11.08
C SER A 142 15.71 -17.51 -10.01
N HIS A 143 17.01 -17.35 -10.18
CA HIS A 143 17.98 -17.83 -9.19
C HIS A 143 18.16 -16.84 -7.99
N LEU A 144 17.66 -15.64 -8.06
CA LEU A 144 17.89 -14.59 -7.05
C LEU A 144 16.85 -14.57 -5.92
N VAL A 145 15.58 -14.90 -6.22
CA VAL A 145 14.49 -14.91 -5.22
C VAL A 145 13.88 -16.30 -5.04
N GLY A 146 14.57 -17.32 -5.48
CA GLY A 146 14.13 -18.71 -5.49
C GLY A 146 13.70 -19.19 -6.88
N PRO A 147 13.42 -20.48 -7.05
CA PRO A 147 12.99 -21.02 -8.32
C PRO A 147 11.67 -20.36 -8.76
N GLY A 148 11.60 -19.92 -10.01
CA GLY A 148 10.37 -19.45 -10.63
C GLY A 148 9.24 -20.47 -10.46
N ARG A 149 8.01 -20.03 -10.60
CA ARG A 149 6.85 -20.94 -10.58
C ARG A 149 6.76 -21.67 -11.89
N THR A 150 6.48 -22.95 -11.81
CA THR A 150 6.19 -23.73 -13.02
C THR A 150 4.78 -23.39 -13.53
N PRO A 151 4.47 -23.58 -14.82
CA PRO A 151 3.13 -23.34 -15.35
C PRO A 151 2.03 -24.11 -14.60
N ASP A 152 2.36 -25.25 -14.01
CA ASP A 152 1.42 -26.07 -13.23
C ASP A 152 1.07 -25.45 -11.87
N GLU A 153 1.93 -24.60 -11.32
CA GLU A 153 1.70 -23.91 -10.07
C GLU A 153 0.86 -22.63 -10.25
N VAL A 154 0.83 -22.05 -11.44
CA VAL A 154 0.08 -20.82 -11.73
C VAL A 154 -1.32 -21.16 -12.23
N LYS A 155 -2.34 -20.73 -11.51
CA LYS A 155 -3.74 -20.96 -11.84
C LYS A 155 -4.46 -19.63 -12.00
N ARG A 156 -5.18 -19.51 -13.12
CA ARG A 156 -6.06 -18.36 -13.39
C ARG A 156 -7.51 -18.81 -13.33
N ALA A 157 -8.32 -17.99 -12.68
CA ALA A 157 -9.76 -18.27 -12.58
C ALA A 157 -10.55 -16.96 -12.69
N THR A 158 -11.58 -17.00 -13.50
CA THR A 158 -12.59 -15.94 -13.58
C THR A 158 -13.72 -16.26 -12.61
N VAL A 159 -14.37 -15.23 -12.07
CA VAL A 159 -15.48 -15.36 -11.15
C VAL A 159 -16.68 -16.09 -11.80
N SER A 160 -17.33 -16.91 -11.00
CA SER A 160 -18.66 -17.44 -11.28
C SER A 160 -19.56 -17.24 -10.07
N TYR A 161 -20.85 -17.06 -10.32
CA TYR A 161 -21.84 -16.81 -9.28
C TYR A 161 -22.89 -17.90 -9.26
N ASN A 162 -23.29 -18.28 -8.08
CA ASN A 162 -24.47 -19.12 -7.83
C ASN A 162 -25.23 -18.50 -6.65
N ALA A 163 -25.53 -17.20 -6.79
CA ALA A 163 -26.17 -16.44 -5.76
C ALA A 163 -27.61 -16.90 -5.54
N ARG A 164 -27.96 -17.19 -4.30
CA ARG A 164 -29.29 -17.63 -3.92
C ARG A 164 -30.03 -16.55 -3.11
N SER A 165 -29.32 -15.55 -2.67
CA SER A 165 -29.83 -14.46 -1.85
C SER A 165 -29.09 -13.16 -2.13
N CYS A 166 -29.78 -12.06 -1.86
CA CYS A 166 -29.26 -10.72 -1.75
C CYS A 166 -29.60 -10.23 -0.36
N GLN A 167 -28.67 -9.59 0.30
CA GLN A 167 -28.84 -9.01 1.63
C GLN A 167 -28.53 -7.53 1.56
N ILE A 168 -29.20 -6.73 2.37
CA ILE A 168 -28.94 -5.30 2.48
C ILE A 168 -28.62 -5.02 3.94
N GLU A 169 -27.47 -4.43 4.14
CA GLU A 169 -26.94 -4.10 5.45
C GLU A 169 -26.61 -2.62 5.54
N SER A 170 -26.61 -2.10 6.75
CA SER A 170 -26.14 -0.75 7.04
C SER A 170 -25.14 -0.79 8.20
N ASP A 171 -24.04 -0.06 8.03
CA ASP A 171 -23.08 0.19 9.10
C ASP A 171 -22.73 1.68 9.14
N GLY A 172 -23.21 2.38 10.17
CA GLY A 172 -23.10 3.83 10.25
C GLY A 172 -23.83 4.53 9.11
N ASP A 173 -23.10 5.29 8.32
CA ASP A 173 -23.59 6.04 7.14
C ASP A 173 -23.32 5.29 5.80
N ARG A 174 -23.18 3.96 5.86
CA ARG A 174 -22.91 3.10 4.70
C ARG A 174 -24.07 2.16 4.46
N VAL A 175 -24.27 1.81 3.21
CA VAL A 175 -25.21 0.78 2.79
C VAL A 175 -24.49 -0.22 1.89
N SER A 176 -24.53 -1.49 2.29
CA SER A 176 -23.98 -2.60 1.53
C SER A 176 -25.07 -3.47 0.94
N VAL A 177 -24.88 -3.90 -0.29
CA VAL A 177 -25.69 -4.91 -0.98
C VAL A 177 -24.81 -6.13 -1.22
N VAL A 178 -25.12 -7.23 -0.55
CA VAL A 178 -24.30 -8.45 -0.51
C VAL A 178 -24.99 -9.57 -1.28
N PHE A 179 -24.29 -10.20 -2.20
CA PHE A 179 -24.73 -11.38 -2.96
C PHE A 179 -23.85 -12.58 -2.56
N ASN A 180 -24.48 -13.59 -1.98
CA ASN A 180 -23.78 -14.81 -1.58
C ASN A 180 -23.48 -15.70 -2.76
N GLY A 181 -22.47 -16.58 -2.63
CA GLY A 181 -22.21 -17.64 -3.58
C GLY A 181 -21.27 -17.26 -4.73
N LEU A 182 -20.33 -16.36 -4.44
CA LEU A 182 -19.18 -16.11 -5.30
C LEU A 182 -18.22 -17.29 -5.23
N ALA A 183 -17.75 -17.74 -6.40
CA ALA A 183 -16.64 -18.68 -6.55
C ALA A 183 -15.60 -18.08 -7.50
N LEU A 184 -14.35 -18.03 -7.06
CA LEU A 184 -13.24 -17.38 -7.76
C LEU A 184 -12.01 -18.30 -7.68
N GLY A 185 -12.02 -19.36 -8.49
CA GLY A 185 -11.01 -20.42 -8.46
C GLY A 185 -11.01 -21.18 -7.14
N ILE A 186 -9.92 -21.04 -6.37
CA ILE A 186 -9.80 -21.65 -5.04
C ILE A 186 -10.46 -20.83 -3.92
N PHE A 187 -10.91 -19.61 -4.21
CA PHE A 187 -11.60 -18.74 -3.27
C PHE A 187 -13.12 -18.91 -3.37
N SER A 188 -13.78 -18.80 -2.25
CA SER A 188 -15.25 -18.76 -2.16
C SER A 188 -15.70 -17.72 -1.14
N GLY A 189 -16.82 -17.06 -1.43
CA GLY A 189 -17.32 -16.00 -0.57
C GLY A 189 -18.51 -15.26 -1.17
N ASP A 190 -18.49 -13.95 -1.02
CA ASP A 190 -19.58 -13.05 -1.37
C ASP A 190 -19.09 -11.89 -2.25
N LEU A 191 -20.01 -11.35 -3.05
CA LEU A 191 -19.83 -10.08 -3.75
C LEU A 191 -20.54 -8.99 -2.96
N GLU A 192 -19.84 -7.90 -2.69
CA GLU A 192 -20.39 -6.76 -1.98
C GLU A 192 -20.29 -5.46 -2.78
N PHE A 193 -21.33 -4.64 -2.70
CA PHE A 193 -21.34 -3.25 -3.18
C PHE A 193 -21.64 -2.34 -1.99
N THR A 194 -20.75 -1.41 -1.70
CA THR A 194 -20.90 -0.47 -0.59
C THR A 194 -20.95 0.97 -1.09
N ALA A 195 -22.07 1.66 -0.81
CA ALA A 195 -22.26 3.09 -1.04
C ALA A 195 -22.06 3.88 0.27
N TYR A 196 -21.44 5.05 0.15
CA TYR A 196 -21.07 5.92 1.27
C TYR A 196 -21.88 7.21 1.20
N LYS A 197 -22.68 7.49 2.21
CA LYS A 197 -23.45 8.74 2.31
C LYS A 197 -22.51 9.95 2.28
N GLY A 198 -22.88 10.98 1.53
CA GLY A 198 -22.07 12.19 1.37
C GLY A 198 -20.92 12.06 0.37
N SER A 199 -20.76 10.89 -0.25
CA SER A 199 -19.69 10.60 -1.21
C SER A 199 -20.28 10.14 -2.55
N ASN A 200 -19.55 10.40 -3.63
CA ASN A 200 -19.85 9.85 -4.96
C ASN A 200 -19.25 8.45 -5.17
N LEU A 201 -18.60 7.90 -4.13
CA LEU A 201 -17.98 6.58 -4.20
C LEU A 201 -18.99 5.45 -4.12
N LEU A 202 -18.72 4.41 -4.89
CA LEU A 202 -19.29 3.07 -4.78
C LEU A 202 -18.14 2.08 -4.81
N ARG A 203 -17.97 1.26 -3.76
CA ARG A 203 -17.00 0.17 -3.73
C ARG A 203 -17.67 -1.12 -4.18
N GLN A 204 -17.02 -1.87 -5.07
CA GLN A 204 -17.33 -3.25 -5.39
C GLN A 204 -16.20 -4.12 -4.89
N GLU A 205 -16.49 -5.20 -4.18
CA GLU A 205 -15.44 -6.12 -3.74
C GLU A 205 -15.90 -7.58 -3.74
N ALA A 206 -14.96 -8.47 -4.01
CA ALA A 206 -15.09 -9.88 -3.68
C ALA A 206 -14.49 -10.10 -2.28
N VAL A 207 -15.34 -10.52 -1.34
CA VAL A 207 -14.94 -10.89 0.02
C VAL A 207 -14.90 -12.41 0.09
N ALA A 208 -13.71 -12.99 -0.04
CA ALA A 208 -13.58 -14.41 -0.27
C ALA A 208 -12.39 -15.03 0.47
N LYS A 209 -12.49 -16.30 0.81
CA LYS A 209 -11.45 -17.06 1.50
C LYS A 209 -11.12 -18.36 0.78
N THR A 210 -9.96 -18.90 1.11
CA THR A 210 -9.53 -20.24 0.68
C THR A 210 -9.00 -21.02 1.89
N ASP A 211 -9.18 -22.34 1.89
CA ASP A 211 -8.54 -23.25 2.84
C ASP A 211 -7.27 -23.91 2.24
N ALA A 212 -6.91 -23.54 1.00
CA ALA A 212 -5.69 -24.00 0.36
C ALA A 212 -4.47 -23.44 1.10
N LYS A 213 -3.42 -24.27 1.20
CA LYS A 213 -2.15 -23.89 1.82
C LYS A 213 -1.26 -23.15 0.82
N ASP A 214 -0.37 -22.34 1.35
CA ASP A 214 0.71 -21.73 0.59
C ASP A 214 0.21 -20.90 -0.63
N VAL A 215 -0.76 -20.05 -0.44
CA VAL A 215 -1.31 -19.23 -1.53
C VAL A 215 -0.68 -17.86 -1.57
N ALA A 216 -0.10 -17.51 -2.72
CA ALA A 216 0.21 -16.17 -3.15
C ALA A 216 -0.69 -15.81 -4.33
N TYR A 217 -1.18 -14.57 -4.43
CA TYR A 217 -2.10 -14.21 -5.49
C TYR A 217 -2.05 -12.74 -5.88
N ILE A 218 -2.64 -12.46 -7.04
CA ILE A 218 -3.04 -11.15 -7.53
C ILE A 218 -4.46 -11.21 -8.04
N TYR A 219 -5.11 -10.07 -8.22
CA TYR A 219 -6.46 -10.02 -8.72
C TYR A 219 -6.71 -8.90 -9.73
N LYS A 220 -7.78 -9.07 -10.48
CA LYS A 220 -8.39 -8.11 -11.37
C LYS A 220 -9.85 -7.95 -10.97
N ALA A 221 -10.36 -6.70 -10.94
CA ALA A 221 -11.74 -6.39 -10.57
C ALA A 221 -12.30 -5.28 -11.45
N GLY A 222 -13.57 -5.40 -11.83
CA GLY A 222 -14.21 -4.40 -12.66
C GLY A 222 -15.65 -4.72 -12.99
N LEU A 223 -16.16 -4.08 -14.03
CA LEU A 223 -17.48 -4.30 -14.60
C LEU A 223 -17.35 -4.56 -16.10
N LYS A 224 -18.14 -5.48 -16.62
CA LYS A 224 -18.26 -5.77 -18.06
C LYS A 224 -19.66 -5.48 -18.56
N GLY A 225 -19.76 -5.28 -19.89
CA GLY A 225 -21.05 -5.04 -20.56
C GLY A 225 -21.40 -3.56 -20.74
N PHE A 226 -20.45 -2.64 -20.57
CA PHE A 226 -20.68 -1.25 -20.95
C PHE A 226 -20.99 -1.13 -22.43
N ALA A 227 -22.01 -0.36 -22.78
CA ALA A 227 -22.40 -0.17 -24.17
C ALA A 227 -21.50 0.85 -24.88
N ILE A 228 -21.07 0.55 -26.10
CA ILE A 228 -20.37 1.48 -26.97
C ILE A 228 -21.44 2.35 -27.68
N GLY A 229 -21.53 3.64 -27.33
CA GLY A 229 -22.41 4.62 -27.91
C GLY A 229 -21.63 5.66 -28.71
N GLU A 230 -22.31 6.51 -29.45
CA GLU A 230 -21.70 7.54 -30.30
C GLU A 230 -20.75 8.50 -29.53
N ASN A 231 -21.10 8.81 -28.28
CA ASN A 231 -20.30 9.72 -27.42
C ASN A 231 -19.55 9.01 -26.31
N THR A 232 -19.49 7.68 -26.33
CA THR A 232 -18.79 6.90 -25.31
C THR A 232 -17.29 6.90 -25.60
N LYS A 233 -16.51 7.31 -24.62
CA LYS A 233 -15.05 7.27 -24.69
C LYS A 233 -14.45 7.04 -23.32
N LEU A 234 -13.28 6.45 -23.31
CA LEU A 234 -12.43 6.33 -22.14
C LEU A 234 -11.42 7.47 -22.16
N GLU A 235 -11.24 8.18 -21.06
CA GLU A 235 -10.25 9.25 -20.93
C GLU A 235 -9.34 8.97 -19.74
N TRP A 236 -8.04 9.30 -19.86
CA TRP A 236 -7.07 9.22 -18.79
C TRP A 236 -5.94 10.22 -18.99
N ARG A 237 -5.12 10.42 -17.98
CA ARG A 237 -3.85 11.16 -18.13
C ARG A 237 -2.71 10.15 -18.24
N ASP A 238 -1.82 10.35 -19.19
CA ASP A 238 -0.61 9.55 -19.35
C ASP A 238 0.52 10.01 -18.39
N ASP A 239 1.66 9.34 -18.45
CA ASP A 239 2.83 9.65 -17.62
C ASP A 239 3.36 11.08 -17.83
N ALA A 240 3.19 11.64 -19.03
CA ALA A 240 3.48 13.05 -19.31
C ALA A 240 2.39 14.01 -18.82
N GLN A 241 1.37 13.50 -18.14
CA GLN A 241 0.18 14.22 -17.68
C GLN A 241 -0.66 14.83 -18.80
N LEU A 242 -0.56 14.31 -20.01
CA LEU A 242 -1.41 14.69 -21.14
C LEU A 242 -2.69 13.86 -21.16
N TRP A 243 -3.78 14.49 -21.57
CA TRP A 243 -5.03 13.79 -21.74
C TRP A 243 -5.01 12.89 -22.96
N GLN A 244 -5.28 11.62 -22.73
CA GLN A 244 -5.51 10.60 -23.74
C GLN A 244 -6.99 10.25 -23.79
N GLN A 245 -7.44 9.72 -24.93
CA GLN A 245 -8.81 9.24 -25.09
C GLN A 245 -8.88 8.05 -26.06
N TYR A 246 -9.82 7.15 -25.79
CA TYR A 246 -10.13 6.03 -26.66
C TYR A 246 -11.65 5.91 -26.87
N ALA A 247 -12.10 5.85 -28.13
CA ALA A 247 -13.50 5.79 -28.51
C ALA A 247 -13.93 4.38 -28.99
N PHE A 248 -13.25 3.34 -28.54
CA PHE A 248 -13.54 1.92 -28.79
C PHE A 248 -13.60 1.52 -30.28
N GLY A 249 -12.83 2.22 -31.14
CA GLY A 249 -12.60 1.80 -32.52
C GLY A 249 -11.72 0.52 -32.60
N GLY A 250 -11.53 0.02 -33.81
CA GLY A 250 -10.69 -1.17 -34.06
C GLY A 250 -11.36 -2.49 -33.67
N ASP A 251 -10.56 -3.55 -33.66
CA ASP A 251 -11.01 -4.93 -33.42
C ASP A 251 -11.32 -5.20 -31.95
N VAL A 252 -12.02 -6.30 -31.69
CA VAL A 252 -12.25 -6.85 -30.36
C VAL A 252 -10.92 -7.26 -29.73
N ASN A 253 -10.72 -7.00 -28.44
CA ASN A 253 -9.53 -7.37 -27.71
C ASN A 253 -9.63 -8.79 -27.14
N GLU A 254 -8.68 -9.67 -27.43
CA GLU A 254 -8.63 -11.00 -26.83
C GLU A 254 -8.25 -10.92 -25.33
N GLN A 255 -7.37 -9.99 -24.96
CA GLN A 255 -6.91 -9.76 -23.60
C GLN A 255 -7.23 -8.32 -23.16
N PRO A 256 -7.28 -8.03 -21.87
CA PRO A 256 -7.29 -6.67 -21.36
C PRO A 256 -6.12 -5.87 -21.91
N VAL A 257 -6.36 -4.60 -22.17
CA VAL A 257 -5.34 -3.61 -22.53
C VAL A 257 -5.06 -2.77 -21.30
N ASP A 258 -3.89 -2.92 -20.73
CA ASP A 258 -3.42 -2.11 -19.61
C ASP A 258 -3.11 -0.69 -20.07
N LEU A 259 -3.50 0.25 -19.25
CA LEU A 259 -3.25 1.66 -19.47
C LEU A 259 -2.15 2.16 -18.53
N GLU A 260 -1.12 2.78 -19.09
CA GLU A 260 -0.18 3.60 -18.32
C GLU A 260 -0.88 4.91 -17.94
N ALA A 261 -1.87 4.78 -17.06
CA ALA A 261 -2.71 5.88 -16.61
C ALA A 261 -2.14 6.51 -15.34
N ARG A 262 -1.80 7.77 -15.41
CA ARG A 262 -1.36 8.56 -14.26
C ARG A 262 -2.42 8.53 -13.17
N ASN A 263 -1.99 8.48 -11.91
CA ASN A 263 -2.85 8.40 -10.73
C ASN A 263 -3.67 7.10 -10.67
N ARG A 264 -3.34 6.08 -11.46
CA ARG A 264 -4.06 4.78 -11.50
C ARG A 264 -5.56 4.98 -11.78
N LEU A 265 -5.88 5.98 -12.60
CA LEU A 265 -7.24 6.48 -12.81
C LEU A 265 -7.62 6.44 -14.28
N GLU A 266 -8.70 5.73 -14.60
CA GLU A 266 -9.39 5.82 -15.88
C GLU A 266 -10.81 6.36 -15.69
N ILE A 267 -11.33 7.08 -16.68
CA ILE A 267 -12.64 7.72 -16.60
C ILE A 267 -13.44 7.43 -17.86
N LEU A 268 -14.53 6.70 -17.70
CA LEU A 268 -15.53 6.52 -18.75
C LEU A 268 -16.36 7.80 -18.86
N ASP A 269 -16.29 8.49 -20.01
CA ASP A 269 -17.18 9.58 -20.37
C ASP A 269 -18.39 8.99 -21.13
N ALA A 270 -19.56 9.09 -20.53
CA ALA A 270 -20.83 8.65 -21.13
C ALA A 270 -21.57 9.79 -21.86
N GLY A 271 -20.88 10.89 -22.14
CA GLY A 271 -21.38 12.06 -22.85
C GLY A 271 -22.04 13.13 -21.97
N ALA A 272 -22.93 12.76 -21.05
CA ALA A 272 -23.58 13.69 -20.13
C ALA A 272 -23.06 13.61 -18.70
N GLY A 273 -22.43 12.50 -18.33
CA GLY A 273 -21.80 12.21 -17.05
C GLY A 273 -20.63 11.26 -17.22
N SER A 274 -19.96 10.93 -16.15
CA SER A 274 -18.79 10.06 -16.19
C SER A 274 -18.73 9.10 -15.01
N LEU A 275 -18.00 8.00 -15.20
CA LEU A 275 -17.71 7.00 -14.19
C LEU A 275 -16.18 6.87 -14.11
N ALA A 276 -15.58 7.30 -13.00
CA ALA A 276 -14.17 7.09 -12.78
C ALA A 276 -13.94 5.76 -12.07
N ILE A 277 -12.83 5.08 -12.39
CA ILE A 277 -12.49 3.75 -11.90
C ILE A 277 -11.05 3.79 -11.43
N PHE A 278 -10.80 3.31 -10.21
CA PHE A 278 -9.48 3.33 -9.59
C PHE A 278 -9.37 2.28 -8.47
N PRO A 279 -8.15 1.82 -8.14
CA PRO A 279 -7.90 0.93 -7.01
C PRO A 279 -7.81 1.69 -5.69
N GLU A 280 -7.74 0.98 -4.58
CA GLU A 280 -7.31 1.54 -3.30
C GLU A 280 -5.94 2.23 -3.47
N PRO A 281 -5.76 3.47 -2.99
CA PRO A 281 -4.57 4.26 -3.30
C PRO A 281 -3.25 3.57 -2.91
N HIS A 282 -3.20 2.89 -1.75
CA HIS A 282 -1.99 2.26 -1.22
C HIS A 282 -2.09 0.73 -1.12
N LYS A 283 -3.25 0.17 -0.81
CA LYS A 283 -3.41 -1.29 -0.64
C LYS A 283 -3.35 -2.09 -1.93
N PHE A 284 -3.77 -1.54 -3.04
CA PHE A 284 -3.71 -2.20 -4.34
C PHE A 284 -2.31 -2.15 -4.97
N PHE A 285 -1.43 -1.39 -4.36
CA PHE A 285 -0.13 -1.12 -4.94
C PHE A 285 0.77 -2.35 -4.92
N PHE A 286 1.52 -2.53 -5.99
CA PHE A 286 2.59 -3.51 -6.11
C PHE A 286 3.91 -2.86 -5.77
N ALA A 287 4.61 -3.41 -4.80
CA ALA A 287 5.98 -3.04 -4.58
C ALA A 287 6.84 -3.52 -5.75
N ARG A 288 7.01 -2.63 -6.68
CA ARG A 288 8.07 -2.72 -7.63
C ARG A 288 8.99 -1.54 -7.37
N GLU A 289 10.10 -1.82 -6.77
CA GLU A 289 11.02 -0.79 -6.30
C GLU A 289 11.54 0.10 -7.44
N ASN A 290 11.43 -0.36 -8.68
CA ASN A 290 12.09 0.23 -9.86
C ASN A 290 11.17 0.47 -11.04
N GLU A 291 9.86 0.50 -10.87
CA GLU A 291 8.97 0.58 -12.02
C GLU A 291 8.18 1.86 -12.11
N VAL A 292 7.97 2.29 -13.33
CA VAL A 292 6.99 3.30 -13.74
C VAL A 292 5.57 2.77 -13.52
N ASN A 293 4.59 3.64 -13.63
CA ASN A 293 3.18 3.29 -13.60
C ASN A 293 2.84 2.32 -14.73
N LEU A 294 2.56 1.08 -14.39
CA LEU A 294 2.36 0.01 -15.35
C LEU A 294 0.99 -0.65 -15.17
N GLY A 295 -0.01 -0.05 -15.82
CA GLY A 295 -1.23 -0.77 -16.10
C GLY A 295 -2.02 -1.23 -14.87
N TYR A 296 -2.28 -0.34 -13.92
CA TYR A 296 -3.17 -0.62 -12.79
C TYR A 296 -4.65 -0.51 -13.15
N VAL A 297 -4.98 0.05 -14.32
CA VAL A 297 -6.33 0.12 -14.88
C VAL A 297 -6.32 -0.44 -16.29
N TYR A 298 -7.46 -0.96 -16.73
CA TYR A 298 -7.54 -1.61 -18.03
C TYR A 298 -8.88 -1.39 -18.70
N TYR A 299 -8.88 -1.47 -20.02
CA TYR A 299 -10.09 -1.71 -20.78
C TYR A 299 -9.98 -3.01 -21.61
N ARG A 300 -11.13 -3.54 -22.01
CA ARG A 300 -11.22 -4.60 -23.04
C ARG A 300 -12.46 -4.37 -23.88
N LYS A 301 -12.31 -4.22 -25.19
CA LYS A 301 -13.41 -4.24 -26.13
C LYS A 301 -13.88 -5.69 -26.28
N ASP A 302 -15.03 -6.02 -25.69
CA ASP A 302 -15.55 -7.39 -25.62
C ASP A 302 -16.29 -7.81 -26.90
N SER A 303 -16.91 -6.83 -27.55
CA SER A 303 -17.64 -6.99 -28.82
C SER A 303 -17.70 -5.67 -29.57
N GLU A 304 -18.33 -5.66 -30.75
CA GLU A 304 -18.58 -4.43 -31.50
C GLU A 304 -19.42 -3.40 -30.73
N ASN A 305 -20.21 -3.84 -29.73
CA ASN A 305 -21.16 -3.02 -29.01
C ASN A 305 -20.89 -2.92 -27.50
N SER A 306 -19.86 -3.61 -26.97
CA SER A 306 -19.62 -3.66 -25.55
C SER A 306 -18.15 -3.72 -25.17
N PHE A 307 -17.85 -3.25 -23.96
CA PHE A 307 -16.52 -3.27 -23.38
C PHE A 307 -16.56 -3.48 -21.86
N SER A 308 -15.40 -3.82 -21.31
CA SER A 308 -15.14 -3.96 -19.89
C SER A 308 -14.12 -2.94 -19.43
N LEU A 309 -14.21 -2.52 -18.16
CA LEU A 309 -13.29 -1.61 -17.48
C LEU A 309 -13.01 -2.11 -16.07
N GLY A 310 -11.84 -1.79 -15.54
CA GLY A 310 -11.52 -2.14 -14.17
C GLY A 310 -10.08 -1.88 -13.79
N VAL A 311 -9.72 -2.44 -12.64
CA VAL A 311 -8.37 -2.42 -12.08
C VAL A 311 -7.73 -3.79 -12.25
N MET A 312 -6.41 -3.80 -12.45
CA MET A 312 -5.65 -5.03 -12.57
C MET A 312 -4.26 -4.87 -11.99
N GLN A 313 -3.69 -5.98 -11.56
CA GLN A 313 -2.29 -6.06 -11.20
C GLN A 313 -1.55 -6.79 -12.32
N PRO A 314 -0.37 -6.30 -12.74
CA PRO A 314 0.37 -6.93 -13.81
C PRO A 314 0.83 -8.34 -13.40
N GLU A 315 0.72 -9.30 -14.31
CA GLU A 315 1.09 -10.70 -14.05
C GLU A 315 2.58 -10.97 -14.33
N HIS A 316 3.19 -10.15 -15.16
CA HIS A 316 4.54 -10.35 -15.65
C HIS A 316 5.50 -9.32 -15.07
N GLY A 317 6.72 -9.74 -14.75
CA GLY A 317 7.83 -8.82 -14.58
C GLY A 317 8.11 -8.12 -15.92
N THR A 318 8.32 -6.82 -15.88
CA THR A 318 8.72 -6.08 -17.08
C THR A 318 10.18 -6.38 -17.42
N GLY A 319 10.44 -6.77 -18.63
CA GLY A 319 11.79 -6.88 -19.17
C GLY A 319 12.31 -5.57 -19.74
N TYR A 320 11.65 -4.44 -19.44
CA TYR A 320 11.96 -3.15 -20.02
C TYR A 320 12.97 -2.37 -19.19
N ALA A 321 13.86 -1.66 -19.88
CA ALA A 321 14.76 -0.71 -19.22
C ALA A 321 13.94 0.43 -18.58
N PRO A 322 14.28 0.87 -17.37
CA PRO A 322 13.67 2.06 -16.79
C PRO A 322 13.84 3.26 -17.72
N TRP A 323 12.85 4.17 -17.66
CA TRP A 323 12.87 5.36 -18.52
C TRP A 323 14.15 6.16 -18.37
N GLY A 324 14.74 6.55 -19.51
CA GLY A 324 16.01 7.28 -19.55
C GLY A 324 17.28 6.42 -19.45
N VAL A 325 17.16 5.12 -19.28
CA VAL A 325 18.27 4.17 -19.33
C VAL A 325 18.34 3.55 -20.72
N SER A 326 19.49 3.68 -21.41
CA SER A 326 19.64 3.03 -22.72
C SER A 326 19.70 1.52 -22.57
N ASP A 327 19.20 0.77 -23.57
CA ASP A 327 19.29 -0.69 -23.62
C ASP A 327 20.70 -1.23 -23.39
N GLU A 328 21.74 -0.47 -23.77
CA GLU A 328 23.12 -0.87 -23.56
C GLU A 328 23.56 -0.73 -22.10
N VAL A 329 23.13 0.34 -21.43
CA VAL A 329 23.36 0.53 -19.99
C VAL A 329 22.55 -0.49 -19.22
N TRP A 330 21.29 -0.71 -19.62
CA TRP A 330 20.43 -1.72 -19.05
C TRP A 330 21.01 -3.14 -19.16
N LYS A 331 21.49 -3.54 -20.33
CA LYS A 331 22.15 -4.83 -20.54
C LYS A 331 23.44 -4.99 -19.71
N ARG A 332 24.16 -3.91 -19.45
CA ARG A 332 25.33 -3.92 -18.55
C ARG A 332 24.93 -4.00 -17.07
N ARG A 333 23.81 -3.40 -16.72
CA ARG A 333 23.21 -3.46 -15.37
C ARG A 333 22.35 -4.70 -15.14
N VAL A 334 22.32 -5.64 -16.07
CA VAL A 334 21.47 -6.86 -16.03
C VAL A 334 21.66 -7.70 -14.76
N HIS A 335 22.73 -7.58 -14.01
CA HIS A 335 22.81 -8.15 -12.67
C HIS A 335 21.83 -7.48 -11.69
N VAL A 336 21.72 -6.17 -11.72
CA VAL A 336 20.74 -5.40 -10.94
C VAL A 336 19.34 -5.60 -11.54
N ALA A 337 19.22 -5.54 -12.88
CA ALA A 337 17.96 -5.76 -13.59
C ALA A 337 17.32 -7.14 -13.35
N ARG A 338 18.12 -8.19 -13.18
CA ARG A 338 17.58 -9.51 -12.82
C ARG A 338 16.95 -9.52 -11.44
N SER A 339 17.52 -8.81 -10.48
CA SER A 339 16.91 -8.66 -9.16
C SER A 339 15.59 -7.86 -9.23
N GLN A 340 15.50 -6.88 -10.11
CA GLN A 340 14.32 -6.01 -10.27
C GLN A 340 13.11 -6.71 -10.90
N ILE A 341 13.34 -7.62 -11.86
CA ILE A 341 12.27 -8.45 -12.45
C ILE A 341 11.65 -9.38 -11.39
N TYR A 342 12.38 -9.68 -10.33
CA TYR A 342 12.01 -10.65 -9.30
C TYR A 342 11.50 -10.03 -8.00
N ASN A 343 11.66 -8.73 -7.83
CA ASN A 343 11.17 -8.00 -6.67
C ASN A 343 9.68 -7.71 -6.84
N TYR A 344 8.87 -8.71 -6.57
CA TYR A 344 7.45 -8.66 -6.82
C TYR A 344 6.69 -9.00 -5.54
N ALA A 345 5.91 -8.06 -5.03
CA ALA A 345 5.04 -8.33 -3.89
C ALA A 345 3.73 -8.93 -4.37
N LEU A 346 3.44 -10.13 -3.92
CA LEU A 346 2.17 -10.82 -4.10
C LEU A 346 1.40 -10.78 -2.80
N TYR A 347 0.07 -10.72 -2.87
CA TYR A 347 -0.74 -10.87 -1.67
C TYR A 347 -0.65 -12.28 -1.10
N ASN A 348 -0.59 -12.37 0.21
CA ASN A 348 -0.78 -13.61 0.95
C ASN A 348 -2.27 -13.95 1.06
N ALA A 349 -2.60 -15.24 1.03
CA ALA A 349 -3.89 -15.71 1.47
C ALA A 349 -3.71 -16.87 2.47
N PRO A 350 -3.43 -16.59 3.74
CA PRO A 350 -3.39 -17.61 4.78
C PRO A 350 -4.71 -18.38 4.85
N PRO A 351 -4.70 -19.70 5.09
CA PRO A 351 -5.91 -20.50 5.09
C PRO A 351 -6.99 -19.95 6.02
N GLY A 352 -8.21 -19.83 5.50
CA GLY A 352 -9.39 -19.37 6.25
C GLY A 352 -9.50 -17.86 6.43
N THR A 353 -8.52 -17.04 5.99
CA THR A 353 -8.61 -15.57 6.06
C THR A 353 -9.49 -15.01 4.94
N LEU A 354 -10.37 -14.06 5.29
CA LEU A 354 -11.21 -13.36 4.30
C LEU A 354 -10.37 -12.28 3.60
N GLN A 355 -10.18 -12.48 2.30
CA GLN A 355 -9.48 -11.52 1.45
C GLN A 355 -10.49 -10.55 0.84
N HIS A 356 -10.20 -9.24 0.93
CA HIS A 356 -10.97 -8.17 0.35
C HIS A 356 -10.32 -7.74 -0.97
N MET A 357 -11.04 -7.86 -2.10
CA MET A 357 -10.56 -7.57 -3.45
C MET A 357 -11.40 -6.42 -4.06
N PRO A 358 -11.18 -5.18 -3.64
CA PRO A 358 -12.02 -4.07 -4.05
C PRO A 358 -11.63 -3.43 -5.38
N VAL A 359 -12.60 -2.70 -5.94
CA VAL A 359 -12.45 -1.65 -6.95
C VAL A 359 -13.40 -0.51 -6.60
N TYR A 360 -12.95 0.72 -6.78
CA TYR A 360 -13.76 1.91 -6.54
C TYR A 360 -14.27 2.51 -7.83
N TYR A 361 -15.52 2.97 -7.77
CA TYR A 361 -16.19 3.75 -8.78
C TYR A 361 -16.56 5.11 -8.20
N TYR A 362 -16.31 6.18 -8.95
CA TYR A 362 -16.79 7.52 -8.63
C TYR A 362 -17.82 7.93 -9.66
N LEU A 363 -19.08 8.08 -9.22
CA LEU A 363 -20.20 8.43 -10.06
C LEU A 363 -20.27 9.95 -10.21
N SER A 364 -20.31 10.48 -11.44
CA SER A 364 -20.33 11.92 -11.67
C SER A 364 -21.42 12.31 -12.69
N ALA A 365 -22.17 13.36 -12.34
CA ALA A 365 -23.06 14.04 -13.25
C ALA A 365 -22.35 15.10 -14.11
N GLU A 366 -21.04 14.96 -14.28
CA GLU A 366 -20.17 15.80 -15.11
C GLU A 366 -19.34 14.92 -16.04
N GLY A 367 -18.78 15.49 -17.12
CA GLY A 367 -17.86 14.77 -18.00
C GLY A 367 -16.54 14.43 -17.33
N ALA A 368 -15.70 13.65 -18.02
CA ALA A 368 -14.46 13.10 -17.47
C ALA A 368 -13.48 14.14 -16.90
N ARG A 369 -13.24 15.21 -17.65
CA ARG A 369 -12.23 16.21 -17.23
C ARG A 369 -12.60 17.01 -15.98
N PRO A 370 -13.85 17.45 -15.75
CA PRO A 370 -14.27 18.00 -14.47
C PRO A 370 -14.30 16.99 -13.33
N THR A 371 -14.47 15.70 -13.62
CA THR A 371 -14.51 14.62 -12.61
C THR A 371 -13.13 14.28 -12.05
N GLN A 372 -12.10 14.31 -12.89
CA GLN A 372 -10.73 13.96 -12.47
C GLN A 372 -10.25 14.71 -11.20
N PRO A 373 -10.32 16.04 -11.10
CA PRO A 373 -9.87 16.74 -9.89
C PRO A 373 -10.74 16.43 -8.66
N GLN A 374 -12.01 16.01 -8.84
CA GLN A 374 -12.86 15.60 -7.73
C GLN A 374 -12.38 14.26 -7.14
N VAL A 375 -12.02 13.31 -8.01
CA VAL A 375 -11.42 12.05 -7.57
C VAL A 375 -10.05 12.28 -6.92
N MET A 376 -9.21 13.11 -7.55
CA MET A 376 -7.87 13.41 -7.06
C MET A 376 -7.84 14.18 -5.74
N ALA A 377 -8.95 14.83 -5.37
CA ALA A 377 -9.05 15.49 -4.05
C ALA A 377 -8.95 14.48 -2.88
N TYR A 378 -9.31 13.22 -3.09
CA TYR A 378 -9.18 12.18 -2.06
C TYR A 378 -7.73 11.87 -1.68
N THR A 379 -6.79 12.04 -2.59
CA THR A 379 -5.35 11.83 -2.39
C THR A 379 -4.54 13.13 -2.43
N HIS A 380 -5.22 14.29 -2.31
CA HIS A 380 -4.59 15.61 -2.44
C HIS A 380 -3.78 15.78 -3.74
N ASP A 381 -4.29 15.29 -4.87
CA ASP A 381 -3.59 15.24 -6.16
C ASP A 381 -2.32 14.34 -6.13
N ASP A 382 -2.36 13.24 -5.37
CA ASP A 382 -1.21 12.38 -5.08
C ASP A 382 -0.02 13.18 -4.51
N ALA A 383 -0.31 14.01 -3.51
CA ALA A 383 0.69 14.83 -2.84
C ALA A 383 0.43 14.94 -1.32
N TYR A 384 1.47 15.21 -0.58
CA TYR A 384 1.41 15.36 0.87
C TYR A 384 1.11 16.81 1.25
N LYS A 385 -0.09 17.03 1.75
CA LYS A 385 -0.59 18.34 2.11
C LYS A 385 0.23 18.96 3.25
N PRO A 386 0.68 20.22 3.17
CA PRO A 386 1.37 20.89 4.27
C PRO A 386 0.50 21.02 5.53
N VAL A 387 1.04 20.64 6.68
CA VAL A 387 0.40 20.82 7.99
C VAL A 387 1.18 21.88 8.80
N PRO A 388 0.54 22.93 9.32
CA PRO A 388 1.22 23.97 10.10
C PRO A 388 1.98 23.41 11.31
N GLY A 389 3.24 23.80 11.47
CA GLY A 389 4.12 23.32 12.54
C GLY A 389 4.75 21.97 12.29
N PHE A 390 4.58 21.40 11.09
CA PHE A 390 5.17 20.14 10.68
C PHE A 390 5.93 20.26 9.36
N LYS A 391 6.90 19.37 9.18
CA LYS A 391 7.61 19.13 7.92
C LYS A 391 7.51 17.66 7.55
N THR A 392 7.33 17.40 6.27
CA THR A 392 7.27 16.03 5.73
C THR A 392 8.67 15.46 5.63
N VAL A 393 8.85 14.26 6.15
CA VAL A 393 10.14 13.56 6.18
C VAL A 393 9.92 12.12 5.71
N THR A 394 10.71 11.67 4.76
CA THR A 394 10.72 10.28 4.34
C THR A 394 12.10 9.89 3.82
N GLY A 395 12.33 8.62 3.62
CA GLY A 395 13.62 8.13 3.16
C GLY A 395 13.60 6.67 2.80
N HIS A 396 14.79 6.08 2.92
CA HIS A 396 15.08 4.75 2.46
C HIS A 396 14.98 4.68 0.92
N PHE A 397 15.76 5.55 0.28
CA PHE A 397 15.80 5.61 -1.17
C PHE A 397 17.18 5.24 -1.67
N HIS A 398 17.25 4.11 -2.37
CA HIS A 398 18.41 3.65 -3.12
C HIS A 398 18.35 4.29 -4.52
N LEU A 399 18.75 5.54 -4.61
CA LEU A 399 18.59 6.32 -5.84
C LEU A 399 19.78 6.24 -6.75
N ASP A 400 20.71 5.32 -6.48
CA ASP A 400 21.98 5.11 -7.20
C ASP A 400 22.79 6.42 -7.32
N PHE A 401 22.59 7.34 -6.39
CA PHE A 401 23.19 8.65 -6.48
C PHE A 401 24.72 8.60 -6.32
N ASN A 402 25.21 7.77 -5.42
CA ASN A 402 26.62 7.50 -5.27
C ASN A 402 27.22 6.80 -6.51
N GLU A 403 26.49 5.88 -7.14
CA GLU A 403 26.90 5.27 -8.41
C GLU A 403 26.92 6.28 -9.55
N MET A 404 25.89 7.12 -9.66
CA MET A 404 25.86 8.21 -10.65
C MET A 404 27.06 9.16 -10.50
N ILE A 405 27.43 9.47 -9.24
CA ILE A 405 28.60 10.29 -8.93
C ILE A 405 29.87 9.58 -9.36
N ARG A 406 30.01 8.30 -9.05
CA ARG A 406 31.17 7.48 -9.41
C ARG A 406 31.36 7.39 -10.93
N ASP A 407 30.27 7.09 -11.65
CA ASP A 407 30.27 6.96 -13.10
C ASP A 407 30.61 8.28 -13.82
N ARG A 408 30.16 9.40 -13.29
CA ARG A 408 30.37 10.73 -13.87
C ARG A 408 31.64 11.42 -13.38
N GLY A 409 32.19 10.98 -12.27
CA GLY A 409 33.33 11.61 -11.59
C GLY A 409 33.00 13.02 -11.05
N THR A 410 31.74 13.36 -10.90
CA THR A 410 31.29 14.67 -10.46
C THR A 410 29.89 14.60 -9.83
N SER A 411 29.61 15.49 -8.90
CA SER A 411 28.27 15.74 -8.33
C SER A 411 27.57 16.94 -9.00
N ASP A 412 28.05 17.42 -10.16
CA ASP A 412 27.51 18.61 -10.83
C ASP A 412 26.37 18.26 -11.79
N PHE A 413 25.31 17.70 -11.25
CA PHE A 413 24.06 17.41 -11.96
C PHE A 413 22.87 17.39 -10.97
N MET A 414 21.67 17.53 -11.51
CA MET A 414 20.43 17.39 -10.74
C MET A 414 19.78 16.04 -11.09
N PRO A 415 19.68 15.10 -10.15
CA PRO A 415 19.00 13.83 -10.35
C PRO A 415 17.52 14.00 -10.65
N THR A 416 16.94 13.08 -11.43
CA THR A 416 15.53 13.11 -11.85
C THR A 416 14.55 12.95 -10.69
N TRP A 417 14.93 12.28 -9.62
CA TRP A 417 14.09 12.05 -8.45
C TRP A 417 13.85 13.33 -7.61
N VAL A 418 14.73 14.33 -7.67
CA VAL A 418 14.56 15.58 -6.90
C VAL A 418 13.24 16.29 -7.22
N PRO A 419 12.89 16.58 -8.49
CA PRO A 419 11.60 17.16 -8.80
C PRO A 419 10.40 16.25 -8.43
N VAL A 420 10.55 14.92 -8.43
CA VAL A 420 9.51 13.98 -8.01
C VAL A 420 9.15 14.21 -6.55
N PHE A 421 10.12 14.14 -5.64
CA PHE A 421 9.86 14.33 -4.20
C PHE A 421 9.40 15.75 -3.85
N ARG A 422 9.92 16.76 -4.54
CA ARG A 422 9.40 18.13 -4.38
C ARG A 422 7.95 18.25 -4.83
N GLY A 423 7.59 17.60 -5.94
CA GLY A 423 6.22 17.56 -6.47
C GLY A 423 5.25 16.85 -5.52
N LEU A 424 5.70 15.84 -4.79
CA LEU A 424 4.94 15.17 -3.76
C LEU A 424 4.76 16.01 -2.46
N GLY A 425 5.42 17.16 -2.33
CA GLY A 425 5.34 17.98 -1.12
C GLY A 425 6.25 17.49 0.00
N ILE A 426 7.31 16.75 -0.30
CA ILE A 426 8.30 16.27 0.68
C ILE A 426 9.30 17.38 0.96
N ASN A 427 9.58 17.64 2.24
CA ASN A 427 10.52 18.65 2.70
C ASN A 427 11.91 18.09 3.02
N ILE A 428 12.00 16.87 3.55
CA ILE A 428 13.25 16.26 3.99
C ILE A 428 13.29 14.82 3.45
N VAL A 429 14.34 14.53 2.70
CA VAL A 429 14.63 13.20 2.15
C VAL A 429 15.94 12.71 2.75
N TYR A 430 15.96 11.50 3.29
CA TYR A 430 17.20 10.82 3.66
C TYR A 430 17.45 9.61 2.74
N LEU A 431 18.69 9.57 2.22
CA LEU A 431 19.12 8.58 1.24
C LEU A 431 19.63 7.32 1.94
N ALA A 432 19.59 6.19 1.21
CA ALA A 432 20.07 4.88 1.65
C ALA A 432 21.32 4.41 0.89
N ASP A 433 21.95 5.30 0.13
CA ASP A 433 23.11 4.96 -0.68
C ASP A 433 24.25 4.39 0.18
N PHE A 434 25.21 3.73 -0.44
CA PHE A 434 26.27 2.92 0.17
C PHE A 434 25.79 1.61 0.81
N HIS A 435 24.60 1.14 0.48
CA HIS A 435 24.03 -0.11 0.97
C HIS A 435 24.89 -1.35 0.63
N ASP A 436 25.23 -1.54 -0.65
CA ASP A 436 26.02 -2.68 -1.15
C ASP A 436 27.49 -2.35 -1.42
N ASP A 437 27.90 -1.13 -1.19
CA ASP A 437 29.05 -0.51 -1.78
C ASP A 437 30.24 -0.47 -0.85
N SER A 438 30.08 -0.97 0.34
CA SER A 438 31.16 -1.03 1.29
C SER A 438 32.16 -2.07 0.82
N ASP A 439 33.15 -1.64 0.03
CA ASP A 439 34.39 -2.40 -0.06
C ASP A 439 34.99 -2.51 1.34
N LEU A 440 34.58 -3.57 2.05
CA LEU A 440 35.03 -3.85 3.42
C LEU A 440 36.56 -4.01 3.52
N ALA A 441 37.23 -4.08 2.38
CA ALA A 441 38.69 -4.08 2.29
C ALA A 441 39.29 -2.66 2.18
N ASP A 442 38.50 -1.62 1.88
CA ASP A 442 38.98 -0.24 1.82
C ASP A 442 39.12 0.35 3.23
N PRO A 443 40.31 0.74 3.66
CA PRO A 443 40.54 1.38 4.95
C PRO A 443 40.04 2.83 5.05
N GLY A 444 39.33 3.32 4.01
CA GLY A 444 38.69 4.62 3.99
C GLY A 444 38.96 5.55 2.81
N PRO A 445 40.15 5.59 2.17
CA PRO A 445 40.49 6.61 1.19
C PRO A 445 39.56 6.69 -0.01
N LYS A 446 39.13 5.54 -0.56
CA LYS A 446 38.18 5.48 -1.68
C LYS A 446 36.79 5.92 -1.22
N ARG A 447 36.29 5.36 -0.12
CA ARG A 447 35.01 5.69 0.45
C ARG A 447 34.90 7.17 0.82
N PHE A 448 35.95 7.74 1.44
CA PHE A 448 35.96 9.16 1.80
C PHE A 448 35.89 10.07 0.56
N ALA A 449 36.55 9.70 -0.54
CA ALA A 449 36.47 10.44 -1.78
C ALA A 449 35.05 10.40 -2.37
N GLU A 450 34.38 9.26 -2.31
CA GLU A 450 32.97 9.09 -2.74
C GLU A 450 32.04 9.85 -1.79
N GLN A 451 32.19 9.72 -0.48
CA GLN A 451 31.40 10.48 0.51
C GLN A 451 31.53 11.99 0.32
N LYS A 452 32.71 12.49 -0.03
CA LYS A 452 32.91 13.93 -0.33
C LYS A 452 32.00 14.39 -1.45
N LEU A 453 31.98 13.68 -2.57
CA LEU A 453 31.10 14.01 -3.70
C LEU A 453 29.62 13.83 -3.37
N TYR A 454 29.30 12.82 -2.58
CA TYR A 454 27.95 12.55 -2.09
C TYR A 454 27.43 13.71 -1.21
N PHE A 455 28.22 14.17 -0.26
CA PHE A 455 27.90 15.34 0.59
C PHE A 455 27.78 16.64 -0.24
N GLU A 456 28.67 16.84 -1.22
CA GLU A 456 28.59 17.98 -2.12
C GLU A 456 27.32 17.95 -2.98
N GLY A 457 26.94 16.77 -3.48
CA GLY A 457 25.72 16.57 -4.25
C GLY A 457 24.47 16.82 -3.41
N ALA A 458 24.38 16.21 -2.22
CA ALA A 458 23.28 16.42 -1.30
C ALA A 458 23.11 17.91 -0.95
N ARG A 459 24.21 18.62 -0.75
CA ARG A 459 24.21 20.08 -0.54
C ARG A 459 23.63 20.84 -1.74
N LYS A 460 24.00 20.47 -2.97
CA LYS A 460 23.50 21.12 -4.19
C LYS A 460 22.00 20.90 -4.43
N MET A 461 21.49 19.74 -4.03
CA MET A 461 20.07 19.41 -4.13
C MET A 461 19.21 20.07 -3.05
N SER A 462 19.84 20.50 -1.95
CA SER A 462 19.15 21.11 -0.80
C SER A 462 18.99 22.63 -0.96
N ASP A 463 17.87 23.14 -0.46
CA ASP A 463 17.62 24.58 -0.34
C ASP A 463 16.87 24.91 0.98
N LYS A 464 16.22 26.06 1.05
CA LYS A 464 15.48 26.50 2.25
C LYS A 464 14.22 25.70 2.57
N ASP A 465 13.66 24.99 1.60
CA ASP A 465 12.38 24.26 1.70
C ASP A 465 12.55 22.74 1.50
N PHE A 466 13.73 22.31 1.07
CA PHE A 466 14.03 20.91 0.77
C PHE A 466 15.44 20.56 1.22
N LEU A 467 15.55 19.58 2.11
CA LEU A 467 16.82 19.07 2.64
C LEU A 467 17.03 17.63 2.20
N VAL A 468 18.19 17.35 1.62
CA VAL A 468 18.66 15.99 1.34
C VAL A 468 19.70 15.61 2.39
N ILE A 469 19.38 14.62 3.21
CA ILE A 469 20.30 14.08 4.22
C ILE A 469 21.01 12.88 3.60
N PRO A 470 22.34 12.93 3.47
CA PRO A 470 23.14 11.80 3.01
C PRO A 470 23.30 10.77 4.13
N ALA A 471 22.24 10.01 4.38
CA ALA A 471 22.19 8.92 5.33
C ALA A 471 22.64 7.61 4.66
N GLU A 472 22.57 6.51 5.36
CA GLU A 472 23.03 5.20 4.88
C GLU A 472 22.20 4.08 5.47
N GLU A 473 21.86 3.08 4.65
CA GLU A 473 21.40 1.78 5.11
C GLU A 473 22.59 0.82 5.20
N VAL A 474 22.95 0.42 6.39
CA VAL A 474 24.15 -0.37 6.67
C VAL A 474 23.78 -1.85 6.80
N ASN A 475 24.59 -2.73 6.24
CA ASN A 475 24.40 -4.19 6.28
C ASN A 475 25.47 -4.95 7.07
N THR A 476 26.26 -4.26 7.89
CA THR A 476 27.36 -4.80 8.68
C THR A 476 27.15 -4.60 10.17
N TYR A 477 27.86 -5.36 11.00
CA TYR A 477 27.99 -5.29 12.48
C TYR A 477 26.75 -5.69 13.29
N LEU A 478 25.60 -4.95 13.18
CA LEU A 478 24.47 -5.17 14.09
C LEU A 478 23.64 -6.40 13.73
N GLY A 479 23.62 -6.77 12.45
CA GLY A 479 22.80 -7.84 11.89
C GLY A 479 21.51 -7.33 11.25
N GLY A 480 21.16 -7.94 10.13
CA GLY A 480 20.14 -7.41 9.25
C GLY A 480 20.56 -6.08 8.62
N HIS A 481 19.62 -5.40 8.01
CA HIS A 481 19.81 -4.03 7.54
C HIS A 481 19.40 -3.06 8.64
N TRP A 482 20.18 -2.03 8.83
CA TRP A 482 19.90 -0.98 9.79
C TRP A 482 20.27 0.38 9.23
N TYR A 483 19.57 1.38 9.68
CA TYR A 483 19.70 2.74 9.18
C TYR A 483 20.52 3.60 10.12
N LEU A 484 21.29 4.51 9.52
CA LEU A 484 22.13 5.47 10.21
C LEU A 484 21.78 6.89 9.77
N MET A 485 21.41 7.75 10.71
CA MET A 485 21.25 9.18 10.45
C MET A 485 22.07 10.02 11.44
N LEU A 486 22.83 10.97 10.90
CA LEU A 486 23.68 11.88 11.64
C LEU A 486 23.17 13.32 11.55
N PRO A 487 23.47 14.20 12.53
CA PRO A 487 23.02 15.60 12.53
C PRO A 487 23.83 16.52 11.61
N LYS A 488 24.81 16.00 10.90
CA LYS A 488 25.71 16.68 9.95
C LYS A 488 26.43 15.65 9.10
N PRO A 489 27.06 16.03 7.97
CA PRO A 489 27.96 15.15 7.24
C PRO A 489 29.18 14.75 8.10
N VAL A 490 29.51 13.47 8.13
CA VAL A 490 30.66 12.90 8.85
C VAL A 490 31.32 11.84 7.98
N TYR A 491 32.63 11.87 7.87
CA TYR A 491 33.40 10.86 7.15
C TYR A 491 33.61 9.63 8.03
N PHE A 492 33.25 8.47 7.53
CA PHE A 492 33.52 7.19 8.21
C PHE A 492 33.67 6.05 7.21
N SER A 493 34.41 5.03 7.60
CA SER A 493 34.59 3.81 6.83
C SER A 493 34.18 2.58 7.61
N HIS A 494 33.88 1.49 6.90
CA HIS A 494 33.60 0.19 7.46
C HIS A 494 34.72 -0.78 7.14
N ALA A 495 35.29 -1.45 8.15
CA ALA A 495 36.23 -2.53 7.95
C ALA A 495 36.19 -3.46 9.16
N SER A 496 35.86 -4.73 8.96
CA SER A 496 35.68 -5.68 10.05
C SER A 496 36.64 -6.88 9.89
N PRO A 497 37.66 -7.01 10.75
CA PRO A 497 38.11 -6.02 11.74
C PRO A 497 38.87 -4.85 11.10
N ARG A 498 39.06 -3.76 11.84
CA ARG A 498 39.88 -2.63 11.35
C ARG A 498 41.29 -3.14 10.98
N PRO A 499 41.84 -2.71 9.83
CA PRO A 499 43.17 -3.19 9.40
C PRO A 499 44.30 -2.74 10.32
N GLY A 500 45.17 -3.64 10.70
CA GLY A 500 46.46 -3.36 11.34
C GLY A 500 46.42 -2.41 12.53
N ASN A 501 47.05 -1.26 12.41
CA ASN A 501 47.15 -0.24 13.46
C ASN A 501 46.14 0.91 13.28
N GLN A 502 45.12 0.76 12.45
CA GLN A 502 44.12 1.79 12.26
C GLN A 502 43.36 2.07 13.56
N THR A 503 43.33 3.33 13.97
CA THR A 503 42.60 3.79 15.14
C THR A 503 41.13 3.97 14.85
N PHE A 504 40.27 3.99 15.89
CA PHE A 504 38.84 4.27 15.73
C PHE A 504 38.57 5.64 15.08
N GLU A 505 39.42 6.61 15.39
CA GLU A 505 39.32 7.97 14.83
C GLU A 505 40.70 8.54 14.51
N GLU A 506 40.81 9.37 13.53
CA GLU A 506 42.04 10.12 13.18
C GLU A 506 41.70 11.45 12.49
N ASN A 507 42.76 12.29 12.36
CA ASN A 507 42.65 13.51 11.56
C ASN A 507 43.32 13.29 10.20
N ASP A 508 42.52 13.00 9.19
CA ASP A 508 42.97 12.88 7.83
C ASP A 508 43.33 14.27 7.23
N PRO A 509 44.45 14.41 6.53
CA PRO A 509 44.89 15.72 6.00
C PRO A 509 43.96 16.28 4.91
N THR A 510 43.14 15.45 4.27
CA THR A 510 42.21 15.81 3.19
C THR A 510 40.78 15.96 3.66
N TYR A 511 40.34 15.04 4.54
CA TYR A 511 38.94 14.92 4.95
C TYR A 511 38.68 15.42 6.38
N GLY A 512 39.72 15.79 7.10
CA GLY A 512 39.61 16.25 8.49
C GLY A 512 39.40 15.10 9.46
N HIS A 513 38.49 15.27 10.43
CA HIS A 513 38.16 14.23 11.40
C HIS A 513 37.36 13.10 10.75
N VAL A 514 37.87 11.87 10.82
CA VAL A 514 37.28 10.67 10.21
C VAL A 514 37.18 9.55 11.24
N TYR A 515 36.25 8.63 11.02
CA TYR A 515 36.05 7.45 11.84
C TYR A 515 36.28 6.15 11.05
N HIS A 516 36.76 5.13 11.72
CA HIS A 516 36.95 3.79 11.17
C HIS A 516 36.20 2.79 12.05
N LEU A 517 35.06 2.29 11.54
CA LEU A 517 34.22 1.36 12.26
C LEU A 517 34.64 -0.07 11.94
N GLY A 518 34.86 -0.91 12.96
CA GLY A 518 35.29 -2.29 12.81
C GLY A 518 34.55 -3.27 13.74
N SER A 519 33.59 -2.77 14.53
CA SER A 519 32.85 -3.57 15.50
C SER A 519 31.54 -2.90 15.92
N VAL A 520 30.67 -3.63 16.61
CA VAL A 520 29.47 -3.10 17.27
C VAL A 520 29.82 -1.97 18.25
N GLU A 521 30.86 -2.14 19.05
CA GLU A 521 31.35 -1.13 20.01
C GLU A 521 31.75 0.17 19.29
N ASP A 522 32.40 0.06 18.13
CA ASP A 522 32.78 1.24 17.32
C ASP A 522 31.52 1.98 16.84
N VAL A 523 30.49 1.26 16.39
CA VAL A 523 29.20 1.87 15.98
C VAL A 523 28.56 2.60 17.15
N GLU A 524 28.48 2.01 18.32
CA GLU A 524 27.92 2.63 19.53
C GLU A 524 28.69 3.89 19.93
N ASN A 525 30.03 3.81 19.94
CA ASN A 525 30.90 4.95 20.24
C ASN A 525 30.70 6.10 19.23
N PHE A 526 30.63 5.76 17.94
CA PHE A 526 30.44 6.70 16.86
C PHE A 526 29.09 7.45 16.98
N ILE A 527 27.99 6.71 17.14
CA ILE A 527 26.64 7.27 17.29
C ILE A 527 26.54 8.16 18.52
N ASN A 528 27.13 7.73 19.64
CA ASN A 528 27.11 8.53 20.86
C ASN A 528 27.93 9.82 20.72
N ARG A 529 29.10 9.80 20.06
CA ARG A 529 29.91 11.00 19.82
C ARG A 529 29.27 11.97 18.87
N GLU A 530 28.79 11.47 17.75
CA GLU A 530 28.20 12.31 16.68
C GLU A 530 26.73 12.62 16.92
N GLN A 531 26.14 12.10 18.00
CA GLN A 531 24.73 12.33 18.38
C GLN A 531 23.75 11.86 17.29
N GLY A 532 24.11 10.79 16.57
CA GLY A 532 23.28 10.15 15.56
C GLY A 532 22.17 9.28 16.14
N ILE A 533 21.36 8.69 15.26
CA ILE A 533 20.32 7.71 15.59
C ILE A 533 20.39 6.52 14.66
N LEU A 534 19.91 5.37 15.16
CA LEU A 534 19.84 4.10 14.46
C LEU A 534 18.43 3.53 14.51
N TRP A 535 18.07 2.72 13.52
CA TRP A 535 16.87 1.88 13.56
C TRP A 535 17.03 0.67 12.63
N VAL A 536 16.26 -0.39 12.86
CA VAL A 536 16.22 -1.54 11.94
C VAL A 536 15.40 -1.18 10.70
N ALA A 537 15.96 -1.43 9.52
CA ALA A 537 15.25 -1.31 8.25
C ALA A 537 14.39 -2.56 8.02
N HIS A 538 13.18 -2.38 7.49
CA HIS A 538 12.21 -3.45 7.14
C HIS A 538 12.26 -4.67 8.10
N PRO A 539 11.96 -4.47 9.42
CA PRO A 539 12.11 -5.51 10.43
C PRO A 539 11.31 -6.78 10.12
N ARG A 540 11.87 -7.93 10.45
CA ARG A 540 11.30 -9.27 10.26
C ARG A 540 11.03 -9.67 8.81
N THR A 541 11.65 -9.00 7.83
CA THR A 541 11.53 -9.35 6.41
C THR A 541 12.83 -9.05 5.66
N LYS A 542 12.95 -9.51 4.42
CA LYS A 542 14.15 -9.32 3.61
C LYS A 542 15.40 -9.78 4.37
N SER A 543 16.48 -9.01 4.25
CA SER A 543 17.75 -9.26 4.98
C SER A 543 17.65 -9.00 6.48
N SER A 544 16.53 -8.44 6.97
CA SER A 544 16.25 -8.27 8.39
C SER A 544 15.33 -9.36 8.97
N ALA A 545 15.15 -10.49 8.29
CA ALA A 545 14.48 -11.65 8.89
C ALA A 545 15.08 -12.00 10.25
N MET A 546 14.27 -12.26 11.27
CA MET A 546 14.66 -12.46 12.67
C MET A 546 15.20 -11.22 13.40
N TYR A 547 15.33 -10.08 12.76
CA TYR A 547 15.75 -8.84 13.41
C TYR A 547 14.53 -7.91 13.64
N PRO A 548 14.42 -7.24 14.80
CA PRO A 548 15.40 -7.10 15.88
C PRO A 548 15.38 -8.20 16.96
N ASP A 549 14.63 -9.28 16.80
CA ASP A 549 14.39 -10.30 17.83
C ASP A 549 15.68 -10.90 18.38
N VAL A 550 16.70 -11.12 17.53
CA VAL A 550 17.99 -11.73 17.92
C VAL A 550 18.89 -10.79 18.70
N TYR A 551 18.71 -9.47 18.65
CA TYR A 551 19.56 -8.52 19.38
C TYR A 551 18.80 -7.64 20.39
N LYS A 552 17.54 -7.97 20.70
CA LYS A 552 16.68 -7.19 21.61
C LYS A 552 17.24 -6.95 23.01
N ASP A 553 18.19 -7.79 23.46
CA ASP A 553 18.84 -7.70 24.77
C ASP A 553 20.22 -7.03 24.70
N GLN A 554 20.66 -6.54 23.53
CA GLN A 554 21.95 -5.87 23.35
C GLN A 554 21.87 -4.40 23.77
N ASP A 555 22.99 -3.86 24.28
CA ASP A 555 23.05 -2.50 24.82
C ASP A 555 22.70 -1.45 23.77
N PHE A 556 23.15 -1.61 22.53
CA PHE A 556 22.80 -0.68 21.44
C PHE A 556 21.29 -0.64 21.16
N PHE A 557 20.61 -1.79 21.20
CA PHE A 557 19.15 -1.84 21.00
C PHE A 557 18.41 -1.18 22.18
N LEU A 558 18.86 -1.40 23.40
CA LEU A 558 18.25 -0.81 24.61
C LEU A 558 18.49 0.70 24.73
N SER A 559 19.49 1.23 24.04
CA SER A 559 19.78 2.66 23.95
C SER A 559 18.60 3.46 23.37
N ASP A 560 18.46 4.72 23.77
CA ASP A 560 17.48 5.65 23.20
C ASP A 560 17.92 6.26 21.86
N ARG A 561 19.14 5.92 21.40
CA ARG A 561 19.62 6.25 20.05
C ARG A 561 19.27 5.19 19.02
N PHE A 562 18.98 3.97 19.43
CA PHE A 562 18.30 2.99 18.60
C PHE A 562 16.81 3.22 18.74
N ILE A 563 16.22 3.96 17.78
CA ILE A 563 14.89 4.52 17.95
C ILE A 563 13.76 3.53 17.70
N GLY A 564 14.00 2.42 16.98
CA GLY A 564 12.97 1.44 16.64
C GLY A 564 13.15 0.82 15.27
N GLY A 565 12.17 0.93 14.41
CA GLY A 565 12.21 0.38 13.06
C GLY A 565 11.58 1.29 12.02
N SER A 566 11.75 0.94 10.78
CA SER A 566 11.11 1.59 9.65
C SER A 566 10.39 0.59 8.77
N TRP A 567 9.36 1.06 8.10
CA TRP A 567 8.53 0.20 7.31
C TRP A 567 8.00 0.87 6.04
N GLU A 568 8.00 0.11 4.95
CA GLU A 568 7.25 0.42 3.75
C GLU A 568 5.78 0.12 3.96
N SER A 569 4.90 1.03 3.56
CA SER A 569 3.46 0.86 3.69
C SER A 569 2.90 -0.03 2.58
N LEU A 570 3.27 -1.29 2.56
CA LEU A 570 2.83 -2.23 1.55
C LEU A 570 1.94 -3.32 2.13
N PRO A 571 0.81 -3.62 1.50
CA PRO A 571 -0.03 -4.70 1.92
C PRO A 571 0.64 -6.03 1.59
N VAL A 572 0.52 -6.97 2.50
CA VAL A 572 0.93 -8.36 2.26
C VAL A 572 -0.23 -9.32 2.34
N ASP A 573 -1.35 -8.85 2.89
CA ASP A 573 -2.54 -9.64 3.13
C ASP A 573 -3.78 -8.73 3.09
N GLN A 574 -4.68 -9.02 2.18
CA GLN A 574 -5.92 -8.25 1.99
C GLN A 574 -7.00 -8.57 3.03
N SER A 575 -6.73 -9.47 3.97
CA SER A 575 -7.60 -9.69 5.13
C SER A 575 -7.35 -8.72 6.28
N GLN A 576 -6.26 -7.95 6.23
CA GLN A 576 -5.89 -7.01 7.28
C GLN A 576 -6.65 -5.68 7.11
N GLU A 577 -7.26 -5.22 8.19
CA GLU A 577 -7.94 -3.92 8.22
C GLU A 577 -6.96 -2.74 8.17
N ARG A 578 -5.72 -2.96 8.62
CA ARG A 578 -4.61 -2.00 8.58
C ARG A 578 -3.67 -2.32 7.43
N LEU A 579 -3.06 -1.30 6.89
CA LEU A 579 -2.12 -1.44 5.78
C LEU A 579 -0.94 -2.36 6.11
N CYS A 580 -0.47 -2.32 7.35
CA CYS A 580 0.66 -3.12 7.82
C CYS A 580 0.45 -3.50 9.29
N GLU A 581 -0.07 -4.71 9.55
CA GLU A 581 -0.41 -5.10 10.91
C GLU A 581 0.76 -5.76 11.65
N VAL A 582 1.21 -6.91 11.19
CA VAL A 582 2.20 -7.73 11.91
C VAL A 582 3.60 -7.16 11.80
N ARG A 583 4.02 -6.82 10.59
CA ARG A 583 5.40 -6.36 10.32
C ARG A 583 5.70 -4.95 10.78
N CYS A 584 4.68 -4.09 10.91
CA CYS A 584 4.86 -2.72 11.39
C CYS A 584 4.44 -2.59 12.85
N PHE A 585 3.14 -2.59 13.07
CA PHE A 585 2.60 -2.30 14.39
C PHE A 585 2.92 -3.41 15.40
N GLY A 586 2.83 -4.68 15.00
CA GLY A 586 3.18 -5.80 15.86
C GLY A 586 4.66 -5.79 16.28
N VAL A 587 5.57 -5.54 15.34
CA VAL A 587 7.02 -5.41 15.64
C VAL A 587 7.30 -4.20 16.52
N ASN A 588 6.65 -3.06 16.24
CA ASN A 588 6.82 -1.86 17.07
C ASN A 588 6.31 -2.05 18.50
N ASP A 589 5.19 -2.74 18.67
CA ASP A 589 4.63 -3.11 19.96
C ASP A 589 5.58 -4.03 20.74
N ASP A 590 6.16 -5.04 20.06
CA ASP A 590 7.17 -5.94 20.64
C ASP A 590 8.43 -5.18 21.06
N MET A 591 9.02 -4.37 20.18
CA MET A 591 10.20 -3.56 20.50
C MET A 591 9.95 -2.63 21.69
N SER A 592 8.76 -2.03 21.75
CA SER A 592 8.35 -1.15 22.85
C SER A 592 8.13 -1.92 24.16
N ASN A 593 7.77 -3.20 24.08
CA ASN A 593 7.68 -4.08 25.24
C ASN A 593 9.07 -4.48 25.77
N TRP A 594 10.02 -4.73 24.88
CA TRP A 594 11.38 -5.15 25.29
C TRP A 594 12.21 -4.00 25.84
N ALA A 595 12.23 -2.85 25.16
CA ALA A 595 13.08 -1.74 25.51
C ALA A 595 12.62 -0.98 26.76
N PRO A 596 13.53 -0.30 27.50
CA PRO A 596 13.17 0.55 28.66
C PRO A 596 12.24 1.72 28.31
N LYS A 597 12.38 2.30 27.11
CA LYS A 597 11.53 3.34 26.56
C LYS A 597 10.82 2.82 25.30
N PRO A 598 9.63 3.32 24.95
CA PRO A 598 8.98 2.96 23.72
C PRO A 598 9.87 3.19 22.50
N LYS A 599 9.77 2.30 21.53
CA LYS A 599 10.44 2.36 20.24
C LYS A 599 9.47 2.89 19.19
N PHE A 600 9.97 3.53 18.15
CA PHE A 600 9.19 4.22 17.14
C PHE A 600 9.19 3.47 15.80
N MET A 601 8.17 3.72 15.00
CA MET A 601 8.05 3.21 13.64
C MET A 601 8.04 4.37 12.66
N LEU A 602 9.11 4.49 11.89
CA LEU A 602 9.21 5.42 10.76
C LEU A 602 8.48 4.86 9.55
N ALA A 603 7.80 5.73 8.83
CA ALA A 603 7.29 5.45 7.50
C ALA A 603 8.38 5.73 6.47
N GLU A 604 8.65 4.76 5.61
CA GLU A 604 9.71 4.81 4.59
C GLU A 604 9.25 4.24 3.26
N GLY A 605 10.07 4.37 2.23
CA GLY A 605 9.79 3.90 0.89
C GLY A 605 10.53 2.63 0.49
N ASP A 606 11.79 2.46 0.88
CA ASP A 606 12.70 1.40 0.39
C ASP A 606 12.59 1.23 -1.13
N THR A 607 12.83 2.29 -1.86
CA THR A 607 12.62 2.36 -3.30
C THR A 607 13.87 2.79 -4.04
N TYR A 608 13.95 2.40 -5.31
CA TYR A 608 15.07 2.70 -6.20
C TYR A 608 14.65 3.72 -7.26
N MET A 609 15.63 4.29 -7.93
CA MET A 609 15.59 5.19 -9.09
C MET A 609 14.20 5.78 -9.41
N LYS A 610 13.97 7.05 -9.07
CA LYS A 610 12.70 7.74 -9.35
C LYS A 610 12.83 8.70 -10.52
N ALA A 611 11.84 8.64 -11.40
CA ALA A 611 11.65 9.55 -12.52
C ALA A 611 10.26 10.20 -12.45
N PRO A 612 10.04 11.31 -13.17
CA PRO A 612 8.73 11.96 -13.20
C PRO A 612 7.57 11.09 -13.70
N SER A 613 7.86 10.02 -14.44
CA SER A 613 6.90 9.02 -14.90
C SER A 613 6.49 8.01 -13.81
N ASP A 614 7.24 7.87 -12.71
CA ASP A 614 6.95 6.89 -11.68
C ASP A 614 5.73 7.28 -10.85
N GLU A 615 4.90 6.31 -10.52
CA GLU A 615 3.79 6.42 -9.57
C GLU A 615 4.31 6.27 -8.12
N THR A 616 4.97 7.31 -7.63
CA THR A 616 5.67 7.25 -6.33
C THR A 616 4.73 7.39 -5.12
N TYR A 617 3.64 8.16 -5.23
CA TYR A 617 2.72 8.41 -4.11
C TYR A 617 2.16 7.12 -3.49
N PRO A 618 1.62 6.15 -4.25
CA PRO A 618 1.02 4.95 -3.67
C PRO A 618 2.03 4.02 -3.00
N MET A 619 3.33 4.19 -3.29
CA MET A 619 4.40 3.42 -2.69
C MET A 619 4.82 3.93 -1.31
N LEU A 620 4.42 5.15 -0.95
CA LEU A 620 4.94 5.82 0.23
C LEU A 620 3.90 5.91 1.34
N ALA A 621 4.35 5.70 2.55
CA ALA A 621 3.89 6.45 3.71
C ALA A 621 5.02 7.36 4.17
N ILE A 622 4.68 8.48 4.77
CA ILE A 622 5.66 9.48 5.20
C ILE A 622 5.46 9.89 6.65
N ASN A 623 6.45 10.58 7.18
CA ASN A 623 6.40 11.13 8.53
C ASN A 623 6.17 12.64 8.48
N TYR A 624 5.26 13.13 9.30
CA TYR A 624 5.13 14.55 9.60
C TYR A 624 5.84 14.84 10.91
N LEU A 625 7.04 15.38 10.81
CA LEU A 625 7.89 15.75 11.95
C LEU A 625 7.50 17.14 12.45
N LYS A 626 7.28 17.26 13.76
CA LYS A 626 7.03 18.56 14.38
C LYS A 626 8.28 19.42 14.32
N LEU A 627 8.28 20.35 13.36
CA LEU A 627 9.42 21.17 13.01
C LEU A 627 8.93 22.48 12.36
N ASP A 628 9.36 23.63 12.86
CA ASP A 628 8.91 24.93 12.37
C ASP A 628 9.52 25.28 11.00
N LYS A 629 10.80 24.95 10.80
CA LYS A 629 11.51 25.19 9.54
C LYS A 629 12.36 24.01 9.14
N VAL A 630 12.61 23.84 7.85
CA VAL A 630 13.63 22.93 7.31
C VAL A 630 15.01 23.52 7.64
N PRO A 631 15.92 22.75 8.27
CA PRO A 631 17.30 23.23 8.44
C PRO A 631 17.99 23.40 7.09
N GLY A 632 18.80 24.44 6.95
CA GLY A 632 19.69 24.54 5.78
C GLY A 632 20.75 23.45 5.81
N TYR A 633 21.24 23.02 4.64
CA TYR A 633 22.23 21.94 4.55
C TYR A 633 23.51 22.21 5.38
N ASN A 634 23.97 23.47 5.43
CA ASN A 634 25.14 23.88 6.20
C ASN A 634 24.83 24.20 7.68
N GLU A 635 23.57 24.08 8.09
CA GLU A 635 23.15 24.15 9.50
C GLU A 635 23.23 22.75 10.13
N SER A 636 23.13 22.68 11.45
CA SER A 636 22.98 21.38 12.13
C SER A 636 21.59 20.81 11.88
N TRP A 637 21.52 19.53 11.51
CA TRP A 637 20.25 18.79 11.37
C TRP A 637 19.79 18.16 12.70
N ALA A 638 20.45 18.52 13.81
CA ALA A 638 20.04 18.07 15.14
C ALA A 638 18.54 18.23 15.45
N PRO A 639 17.83 19.30 15.01
CA PRO A 639 16.39 19.38 15.21
C PRO A 639 15.60 18.25 14.53
N VAL A 640 16.06 17.75 13.38
CA VAL A 640 15.46 16.60 12.68
C VAL A 640 15.73 15.31 13.45
N VAL A 641 17.00 15.06 13.76
CA VAL A 641 17.45 13.87 14.49
C VAL A 641 16.79 13.76 15.87
N GLU A 642 16.78 14.86 16.65
CA GLU A 642 16.16 14.89 17.98
C GLU A 642 14.64 14.83 17.94
N GLY A 643 14.00 15.39 16.92
CA GLY A 643 12.56 15.29 16.71
C GLY A 643 12.15 13.82 16.47
N ILE A 644 12.89 13.09 15.64
CA ILE A 644 12.69 11.67 15.39
C ILE A 644 12.99 10.87 16.67
N ARG A 645 14.14 11.10 17.32
CA ARG A 645 14.54 10.41 18.57
C ARG A 645 13.52 10.60 19.70
N SER A 646 12.81 11.68 19.71
CA SER A 646 11.82 12.02 20.74
C SER A 646 10.40 11.54 20.38
N GLY A 647 10.17 10.92 19.21
CA GLY A 647 8.85 10.51 18.76
C GLY A 647 7.89 11.68 18.44
N ASN A 648 8.43 12.87 18.17
CA ASN A 648 7.63 14.08 17.88
C ASN A 648 7.17 14.12 16.41
N PHE A 649 6.63 13.00 15.93
CA PHE A 649 6.12 12.86 14.58
C PHE A 649 4.95 11.87 14.53
N PHE A 650 4.23 11.89 13.42
CA PHE A 650 3.27 10.87 13.08
C PHE A 650 3.54 10.33 11.67
N GLY A 651 3.24 9.06 11.46
CA GLY A 651 3.24 8.44 10.14
C GLY A 651 1.87 8.53 9.49
N THR A 652 1.82 8.61 8.16
CA THR A 652 0.57 8.62 7.40
C THR A 652 0.79 8.22 5.95
N THR A 653 -0.25 7.68 5.31
CA THR A 653 -0.33 7.52 3.86
C THR A 653 -0.64 8.82 3.12
N GLY A 654 -1.16 9.85 3.82
CA GLY A 654 -1.45 11.18 3.26
C GLY A 654 -2.90 11.63 3.43
N GLU A 655 -3.85 10.72 3.44
CA GLU A 655 -5.30 10.98 3.46
C GLU A 655 -5.83 11.35 4.84
N ILE A 656 -5.12 10.95 5.90
CA ILE A 656 -5.44 11.27 7.29
C ILE A 656 -4.27 12.03 7.90
N LEU A 657 -4.52 13.22 8.46
CA LEU A 657 -3.50 14.09 9.00
C LEU A 657 -3.82 14.48 10.45
N PHE A 658 -2.87 14.28 11.37
CA PHE A 658 -2.98 14.75 12.75
C PHE A 658 -2.58 16.22 12.86
N HIS A 659 -3.37 16.98 13.62
CA HIS A 659 -3.06 18.38 13.96
C HIS A 659 -2.60 18.53 15.40
N LYS A 660 -3.20 17.77 16.31
CA LYS A 660 -2.93 17.86 17.74
C LYS A 660 -3.22 16.52 18.42
N TRP A 661 -2.35 16.14 19.35
CA TRP A 661 -2.57 14.97 20.19
C TRP A 661 -1.90 15.13 21.56
N GLY A 662 -2.29 14.27 22.52
CA GLY A 662 -1.70 14.23 23.85
C GLY A 662 -2.53 13.43 24.85
N ILE A 663 -2.06 13.39 26.08
CA ILE A 663 -2.73 12.75 27.20
C ILE A 663 -3.02 13.83 28.26
N ASP A 664 -4.31 14.05 28.53
CA ASP A 664 -4.78 14.92 29.60
C ASP A 664 -5.00 14.09 30.87
N GLY A 665 -4.71 14.64 32.04
CA GLY A 665 -4.89 13.96 33.34
C GLY A 665 -3.76 12.95 33.65
N ALA A 666 -4.01 12.10 34.63
CA ALA A 666 -3.05 11.07 35.05
C ALA A 666 -3.76 9.85 35.67
N GLY A 667 -3.11 8.69 35.62
CA GLY A 667 -3.58 7.45 36.21
C GLY A 667 -4.95 7.02 35.68
N ALA A 668 -5.89 6.71 36.58
CA ALA A 668 -7.25 6.24 36.18
C ALA A 668 -8.13 7.32 35.53
N LYS A 669 -7.71 8.59 35.57
CA LYS A 669 -8.45 9.72 34.97
C LYS A 669 -7.80 10.25 33.70
N SER A 670 -6.93 9.47 33.07
CA SER A 670 -6.27 9.86 31.83
C SER A 670 -7.27 9.89 30.67
N VAL A 671 -7.12 10.86 29.80
CA VAL A 671 -7.90 11.02 28.57
C VAL A 671 -6.92 11.19 27.40
N TYR A 672 -6.91 10.26 26.46
CA TYR A 672 -6.18 10.44 25.22
C TYR A 672 -6.95 11.40 24.31
N THR A 673 -6.28 12.40 23.78
CA THR A 673 -6.86 13.41 22.90
C THR A 673 -6.13 13.42 21.57
N ALA A 674 -6.86 13.49 20.45
CA ALA A 674 -6.31 13.66 19.13
C ALA A 674 -7.29 14.44 18.24
N SER A 675 -6.79 15.24 17.32
CA SER A 675 -7.60 15.87 16.27
C SER A 675 -6.99 15.60 14.91
N ILE A 676 -7.84 15.25 13.95
CA ILE A 676 -7.48 14.89 12.59
C ILE A 676 -8.33 15.64 11.56
N GLU A 677 -7.81 15.72 10.35
CA GLU A 677 -8.58 15.87 9.11
C GLU A 677 -8.41 14.62 8.26
N TYR A 678 -9.35 14.34 7.38
CA TYR A 678 -9.35 13.15 6.53
C TYR A 678 -10.15 13.38 5.24
N THR A 679 -9.85 12.60 4.22
CA THR A 679 -10.50 12.70 2.89
C THR A 679 -11.50 11.59 2.62
N PHE A 680 -11.13 10.31 2.79
CA PHE A 680 -12.07 9.20 2.70
C PHE A 680 -12.93 9.06 3.96
N PRO A 681 -14.15 8.50 3.88
CA PRO A 681 -14.91 8.13 5.08
C PRO A 681 -14.08 7.21 5.98
N LEU A 682 -14.08 7.47 7.28
CA LEU A 682 -13.26 6.70 8.23
C LEU A 682 -13.87 5.31 8.48
N GLU A 683 -13.02 4.33 8.77
CA GLU A 683 -13.42 2.97 9.15
C GLU A 683 -13.39 2.79 10.65
N PHE A 684 -12.24 3.00 11.27
CA PHE A 684 -12.06 2.92 12.71
C PHE A 684 -10.86 3.72 13.20
N ALA A 685 -10.81 3.92 14.50
CA ALA A 685 -9.62 4.33 15.23
C ALA A 685 -9.33 3.33 16.34
N GLU A 686 -8.08 3.20 16.75
CA GLU A 686 -7.75 2.40 17.91
C GLU A 686 -6.78 3.08 18.86
N LEU A 687 -7.05 2.90 20.14
CA LEU A 687 -6.12 3.20 21.23
C LEU A 687 -5.51 1.88 21.69
N VAL A 688 -4.22 1.73 21.50
CA VAL A 688 -3.45 0.52 21.82
C VAL A 688 -2.52 0.82 22.98
N TRP A 689 -2.39 -0.10 23.93
CA TRP A 689 -1.51 0.04 25.09
C TRP A 689 -0.92 -1.29 25.53
N SER A 690 0.16 -1.23 26.29
CA SER A 690 0.75 -2.41 26.91
C SER A 690 1.22 -2.12 28.33
N ASP A 691 1.27 -3.15 29.17
CA ASP A 691 1.94 -3.15 30.48
C ASP A 691 3.44 -3.57 30.38
N GLY A 692 3.89 -3.82 29.15
CA GLY A 692 5.23 -4.34 28.85
C GLY A 692 5.28 -5.84 28.56
N ALA A 693 4.16 -6.55 28.75
CA ALA A 693 4.02 -7.97 28.46
C ALA A 693 2.83 -8.27 27.54
N LYS A 694 1.72 -7.61 27.79
CA LYS A 694 0.47 -7.82 27.04
C LYS A 694 0.03 -6.55 26.35
N VAL A 695 -0.24 -6.66 25.05
CA VAL A 695 -0.85 -5.60 24.25
C VAL A 695 -2.37 -5.75 24.27
N ASP A 696 -3.06 -4.70 24.64
CA ASP A 696 -4.53 -4.58 24.61
C ASP A 696 -4.92 -3.36 23.76
N ARG A 697 -6.15 -3.36 23.25
CA ARG A 697 -6.64 -2.27 22.40
C ARG A 697 -8.11 -1.94 22.62
N LYS A 698 -8.48 -0.72 22.31
CA LYS A 698 -9.87 -0.26 22.22
C LYS A 698 -10.13 0.24 20.81
N ILE A 699 -10.97 -0.48 20.08
CA ILE A 699 -11.42 -0.09 18.73
C ILE A 699 -12.62 0.85 18.85
N ILE A 700 -12.64 1.89 18.05
CA ILE A 700 -13.70 2.89 17.93
C ILE A 700 -14.15 2.88 16.48
N ARG A 701 -15.31 2.31 16.18
CA ARG A 701 -15.92 2.33 14.84
C ARG A 701 -16.28 3.76 14.47
N LEU A 702 -16.00 4.14 13.20
CA LEU A 702 -16.15 5.49 12.66
C LEU A 702 -16.95 5.49 11.34
N THR A 703 -17.71 4.44 11.09
CA THR A 703 -18.48 4.22 9.87
C THR A 703 -19.62 5.22 9.66
N ASP A 704 -19.86 6.11 10.65
CA ASP A 704 -20.79 7.24 10.63
C ASP A 704 -20.18 8.56 10.13
N THR A 705 -19.06 8.52 9.39
CA THR A 705 -18.38 9.69 8.88
C THR A 705 -18.59 9.89 7.37
N GLU A 706 -18.83 11.13 6.95
CA GLU A 706 -18.82 11.56 5.55
C GLU A 706 -17.39 11.92 5.12
N PRO A 707 -17.06 11.96 3.81
CA PRO A 707 -15.72 12.32 3.33
C PRO A 707 -15.36 13.78 3.63
N PHE A 708 -14.07 14.12 3.52
CA PHE A 708 -13.53 15.48 3.67
C PHE A 708 -13.88 16.13 5.00
N GLY A 709 -13.73 15.38 6.10
CA GLY A 709 -14.12 15.80 7.42
C GLY A 709 -12.97 16.11 8.37
N THR A 710 -13.33 16.55 9.55
CA THR A 710 -12.44 16.67 10.71
C THR A 710 -13.04 15.94 11.91
N LYS A 711 -12.20 15.35 12.75
CA LYS A 711 -12.68 14.67 13.96
C LYS A 711 -11.76 14.92 15.15
N THR A 712 -12.35 15.12 16.31
CA THR A 712 -11.62 15.22 17.59
C THR A 712 -12.00 14.07 18.47
N PHE A 713 -10.99 13.35 18.94
CA PHE A 713 -11.12 12.24 19.87
C PHE A 713 -10.85 12.69 21.30
N ARG A 714 -11.62 12.16 22.22
CA ARG A 714 -11.42 12.26 23.67
C ARG A 714 -11.73 10.89 24.27
N ILE A 715 -10.69 10.08 24.50
CA ILE A 715 -10.81 8.67 24.86
C ILE A 715 -10.35 8.49 26.31
N PRO A 716 -11.27 8.30 27.26
CA PRO A 716 -10.90 7.95 28.62
C PRO A 716 -10.22 6.58 28.68
N PHE A 717 -9.12 6.48 29.41
CA PHE A 717 -8.43 5.23 29.68
C PHE A 717 -7.71 5.26 31.03
N ASP A 718 -7.43 4.10 31.59
CA ASP A 718 -6.64 3.97 32.83
C ASP A 718 -5.16 3.81 32.47
N ALA A 719 -4.35 4.83 32.75
CA ALA A 719 -2.91 4.84 32.45
C ALA A 719 -2.07 4.07 33.48
N ARG A 720 -2.66 3.67 34.63
CA ARG A 720 -1.92 2.96 35.70
C ARG A 720 -1.42 1.61 35.21
N GLY A 721 -0.14 1.34 35.45
CA GLY A 721 0.51 0.10 35.03
C GLY A 721 0.70 -0.04 33.53
N LYS A 722 0.45 1.00 32.75
CA LYS A 722 0.73 0.99 31.30
C LYS A 722 2.17 1.44 31.06
N LYS A 723 2.93 0.66 30.31
CA LYS A 723 4.28 1.01 29.88
C LYS A 723 4.26 2.01 28.75
N TRP A 724 3.36 1.80 27.78
CA TRP A 724 3.17 2.69 26.64
C TRP A 724 1.72 2.68 26.15
N VAL A 725 1.37 3.70 25.37
CA VAL A 725 0.10 3.86 24.65
C VAL A 725 0.37 4.52 23.30
N ARG A 726 -0.30 4.05 22.23
CA ARG A 726 -0.32 4.66 20.88
C ARG A 726 -1.74 4.77 20.35
N PHE A 727 -1.91 5.55 19.29
CA PHE A 727 -3.21 5.77 18.66
C PHE A 727 -3.06 5.81 17.14
N ASP A 728 -3.97 5.19 16.44
CA ASP A 728 -4.05 5.22 14.99
C ASP A 728 -5.49 5.31 14.48
N VAL A 729 -5.64 5.76 13.22
CA VAL A 729 -6.92 5.95 12.53
C VAL A 729 -6.80 5.43 11.11
N TRP A 730 -7.84 4.74 10.65
CA TRP A 730 -7.91 4.10 9.34
C TRP A 730 -9.21 4.46 8.63
N ASP A 731 -9.16 4.60 7.29
CA ASP A 731 -10.31 4.92 6.46
C ASP A 731 -10.81 3.71 5.65
N ALA A 732 -11.90 3.93 4.91
CA ALA A 732 -12.57 2.90 4.14
C ALA A 732 -11.76 2.36 2.95
N ALA A 733 -10.73 3.07 2.52
CA ALA A 733 -9.82 2.66 1.45
C ALA A 733 -8.50 2.08 2.00
N GLY A 734 -8.44 1.79 3.32
CA GLY A 734 -7.27 1.21 3.97
C GLY A 734 -6.12 2.18 4.18
N ASN A 735 -6.31 3.48 3.92
CA ASN A 735 -5.31 4.50 4.24
C ASN A 735 -5.29 4.77 5.74
N GLY A 736 -4.14 5.18 6.27
CA GLY A 736 -4.01 5.34 7.71
C GLY A 736 -3.07 6.44 8.17
N ALA A 737 -3.24 6.80 9.44
CA ALA A 737 -2.29 7.63 10.16
C ALA A 737 -2.09 7.12 11.58
N TRP A 738 -0.85 7.16 12.08
CA TRP A 738 -0.49 6.61 13.38
C TRP A 738 0.47 7.51 14.15
N LEU A 739 0.22 7.58 15.44
CA LEU A 739 1.06 8.30 16.41
C LEU A 739 2.06 7.34 17.06
N GLN A 740 3.21 7.86 17.42
CA GLN A 740 4.25 7.09 18.08
C GLN A 740 3.84 6.71 19.52
N PRO A 741 4.27 5.54 20.02
CA PRO A 741 3.97 5.15 21.38
C PRO A 741 4.66 6.08 22.40
N VAL A 742 3.91 6.43 23.44
CA VAL A 742 4.38 7.29 24.53
C VAL A 742 4.14 6.62 25.88
N THR A 743 5.02 6.88 26.85
CA THR A 743 4.81 6.46 28.24
C THR A 743 3.77 7.38 28.89
N PRO A 744 2.61 6.88 29.33
CA PRO A 744 1.61 7.70 29.99
C PRO A 744 2.04 8.04 31.43
N LYS A 745 1.54 9.18 31.98
CA LYS A 745 1.85 9.66 33.33
C LYS A 745 0.92 9.08 34.38
#